data_4660f83316440b5d836b1628de7dde7f
#
_entry.id   4660f83316440b5d836b1628de7dde7f
#
_cell.length_a   1.000
_cell.length_b   1.000
_cell.length_c   1.000
_cell.angle_alpha   90.00
_cell.angle_beta   90.00
_cell.angle_gamma   90.00
#
_symmetry.space_group_name_H-M   'P 1'
#
loop_
_entity.id
_entity.type
_entity.pdbx_description
1 polymer ?
#
loop_
_entity_poly.entity_id
_entity_poly.type
_entity_poly.pdbx_seq_one_letter_code
_entity_poly.pdbx_strand_id
1 'polypeptide(L)'
;MDKLYMILLCLMIVPILICIKYSRKIKSDVASSIVKCLIFAIVTILSNGLSAFSGNETFSYIMEALYRFSFDLMLIYVLQYSQQYTRVFHEVSPFKKGCFIIAYLDGILLFLNIIFHNVFTIETVRFPNFDMYHVADKSIIFYFHYVFAYGLVFCIIASFIIKIIQIPDFYRKKYLPILVLMCVITVSKFICGILEFPIDVSLPFFVCAAILICYLTLYRSPRELVDKTLSIVVNEMNNAVICFDINNECVYANERALKIFNSSLDSLSGISEDVQGWIKEHDTNNSASLEWSGQTIIDNKTYYFDIEYRKLFDKKNEYIGFFLNLIDNTEKHIAFEKEKYLATHDTLTGLYNKNYFAHKTSEILNENPDKEWLLICSNIKDFKLVNDLFGLEKGNEVLKMEADLLKAQCGEGSVYGRTGGDKFSICIPKEEFKEQDFMDAIQSMGQAFNNDLYHLHIYVGVYEITDRNEEVSIMCDKANLAIKALGENYDKSIAYYNDTIFHDTVAEKQLVGDFDKALAEKQFCMYLQPQVTSEGKLLGAEALVRWQHPKRGLIFPGDFIEVFEKTGLIYRLDRFVWELAVQKLAQWQKAGRDDLYISVNISTKDFYYMDVYETITSLVETYKIIPSTLKLEITETAIMTGTAGELEMIERFRKSGFQVEIDDFGSGYSSFNTLKDMDVDVLKIDMGFLRTTRPERIERSMSIINTIISLTKTLGLSVITEGVETKEQIDKLTQMGCGIYQGYYFSKPIPVDQFEDAYL
;
A
#
# COMPACT_ATOMS: atom_id res chain seq x y z
N MET A 1 75.06 -3.04 55.27
CA MET A 1 74.38 -3.23 53.97
C MET A 1 73.36 -4.35 54.03
N ASP A 2 73.68 -5.47 54.64
CA ASP A 2 72.84 -6.69 54.79
C ASP A 2 71.43 -6.42 55.35
N LYS A 3 71.43 -5.71 56.52
CA LYS A 3 70.15 -5.34 57.15
C LYS A 3 69.32 -4.39 56.29
N LEU A 4 69.99 -3.46 55.53
CA LEU A 4 69.32 -2.50 54.69
C LEU A 4 68.72 -3.20 53.44
N TYR A 5 69.43 -4.16 52.81
CA TYR A 5 68.95 -4.93 51.69
C TYR A 5 67.81 -5.85 52.11
N MET A 6 67.93 -6.57 53.23
CA MET A 6 66.83 -7.39 53.77
C MET A 6 65.58 -6.55 54.10
N ILE A 7 65.77 -5.35 54.68
CA ILE A 7 64.66 -4.42 54.91
C ILE A 7 64.01 -3.98 53.54
N LEU A 8 64.88 -3.70 52.58
CA LEU A 8 64.38 -3.33 51.25
C LEU A 8 63.55 -4.46 50.61
N LEU A 9 64.04 -5.73 50.69
CA LEU A 9 63.32 -6.90 50.20
C LEU A 9 62.00 -7.10 50.96
N CYS A 10 61.97 -6.95 52.27
CA CYS A 10 60.74 -7.02 53.07
C CYS A 10 59.77 -5.90 52.72
N LEU A 11 60.23 -4.68 52.47
CA LEU A 11 59.40 -3.55 52.01
C LEU A 11 58.77 -3.83 50.65
N MET A 12 59.43 -4.56 49.75
CA MET A 12 58.92 -4.95 48.46
C MET A 12 57.79 -5.98 48.54
N ILE A 13 57.75 -6.84 49.53
CA ILE A 13 56.72 -7.87 49.68
C ILE A 13 55.41 -7.28 50.12
N VAL A 14 55.36 -6.20 50.88
CA VAL A 14 54.15 -5.59 51.40
C VAL A 14 53.18 -5.15 50.21
N PRO A 15 53.63 -4.39 49.20
CA PRO A 15 52.79 -4.05 48.07
C PRO A 15 52.30 -5.29 47.31
N ILE A 16 53.11 -6.33 47.15
CA ILE A 16 52.69 -7.59 46.49
C ILE A 16 51.55 -8.26 47.25
N LEU A 17 51.65 -8.32 48.60
CA LEU A 17 50.58 -8.87 49.46
C LEU A 17 49.29 -8.08 49.34
N ILE A 18 49.37 -6.76 49.23
CA ILE A 18 48.23 -5.90 48.99
C ILE A 18 47.61 -6.24 47.62
N CYS A 19 48.43 -6.36 46.58
CA CYS A 19 47.98 -6.75 45.24
C CYS A 19 47.29 -8.12 45.25
N ILE A 20 47.83 -9.11 45.95
CA ILE A 20 47.19 -10.44 46.09
C ILE A 20 45.82 -10.33 46.77
N LYS A 21 45.71 -9.57 47.87
CA LYS A 21 44.47 -9.37 48.61
C LYS A 21 43.35 -8.76 47.70
N TYR A 22 43.67 -7.76 46.90
CA TYR A 22 42.73 -7.12 45.98
C TYR A 22 42.42 -8.02 44.81
N SER A 23 43.42 -8.67 44.18
CA SER A 23 43.23 -9.56 43.03
C SER A 23 42.33 -10.77 43.34
N ARG A 24 42.41 -11.33 44.58
CA ARG A 24 41.55 -12.45 45.04
C ARG A 24 40.07 -12.11 45.14
N LYS A 25 39.70 -10.82 45.22
CA LYS A 25 38.30 -10.38 45.20
C LYS A 25 37.68 -10.43 43.81
N ILE A 26 38.49 -10.50 42.78
CA ILE A 26 38.05 -10.47 41.37
C ILE A 26 38.00 -11.91 40.86
N LYS A 27 36.79 -12.40 40.57
CA LYS A 27 36.56 -13.75 40.01
C LYS A 27 36.81 -13.77 38.50
N SER A 28 38.10 -13.82 38.09
CA SER A 28 38.47 -13.98 36.67
C SER A 28 39.73 -14.86 36.57
N ASP A 29 39.88 -15.55 35.45
CA ASP A 29 41.06 -16.41 35.18
C ASP A 29 42.34 -15.58 35.13
N VAL A 30 42.28 -14.36 34.60
CA VAL A 30 43.36 -13.39 34.55
C VAL A 30 43.83 -13.03 35.97
N ALA A 31 42.88 -12.73 36.88
CA ALA A 31 43.19 -12.42 38.25
C ALA A 31 43.83 -13.62 39.01
N SER A 32 43.35 -14.84 38.73
CA SER A 32 43.91 -16.09 39.26
C SER A 32 45.38 -16.28 38.86
N SER A 33 45.69 -16.02 37.56
CA SER A 33 47.06 -16.13 37.04
C SER A 33 47.99 -15.07 37.64
N ILE A 34 47.50 -13.83 37.81
CA ILE A 34 48.24 -12.77 38.50
C ILE A 34 48.53 -13.17 39.96
N VAL A 35 47.56 -13.70 40.70
CA VAL A 35 47.76 -14.13 42.10
C VAL A 35 48.84 -15.20 42.20
N LYS A 36 48.83 -16.21 41.34
CA LYS A 36 49.86 -17.28 41.31
C LYS A 36 51.26 -16.71 41.00
N CYS A 37 51.34 -15.84 39.97
CA CYS A 37 52.56 -15.12 39.63
C CYS A 37 53.13 -14.34 40.84
N LEU A 38 52.25 -13.57 41.51
CA LEU A 38 52.66 -12.78 42.68
C LEU A 38 53.12 -13.65 43.85
N ILE A 39 52.56 -14.84 44.10
CA ILE A 39 52.98 -15.78 45.12
C ILE A 39 54.38 -16.28 44.79
N PHE A 40 54.66 -16.71 43.58
CA PHE A 40 56.02 -17.16 43.21
C PHE A 40 57.00 -16.00 43.18
N ALA A 41 56.60 -14.78 42.87
CA ALA A 41 57.42 -13.58 42.96
C ALA A 41 57.95 -13.38 44.47
N ILE A 42 57.03 -13.57 45.41
CA ILE A 42 57.44 -13.50 46.85
C ILE A 42 58.50 -14.57 47.21
N VAL A 43 58.26 -15.82 46.73
CA VAL A 43 59.21 -16.92 46.93
C VAL A 43 60.56 -16.60 46.30
N THR A 44 60.55 -16.09 45.09
CA THR A 44 61.77 -15.69 44.33
C THR A 44 62.56 -14.61 45.08
N ILE A 45 61.88 -13.57 45.60
CA ILE A 45 62.49 -12.46 46.33
C ILE A 45 63.14 -12.96 47.62
N LEU A 46 62.39 -13.76 48.37
CA LEU A 46 62.90 -14.28 49.67
C LEU A 46 64.07 -15.24 49.48
N SER A 47 63.98 -16.15 48.53
CA SER A 47 65.06 -17.13 48.25
C SER A 47 66.32 -16.43 47.79
N ASN A 48 66.23 -15.40 46.92
CA ASN A 48 67.39 -14.63 46.48
C ASN A 48 68.09 -13.92 47.65
N GLY A 49 67.30 -13.25 48.49
CA GLY A 49 67.88 -12.58 49.68
C GLY A 49 68.53 -13.55 50.68
N LEU A 50 67.87 -14.68 50.93
CA LEU A 50 68.40 -15.71 51.87
C LEU A 50 69.61 -16.46 51.27
N SER A 51 69.66 -16.65 49.94
CA SER A 51 70.81 -17.22 49.24
C SER A 51 72.08 -16.37 49.51
N ALA A 52 71.96 -15.07 49.31
CA ALA A 52 73.09 -14.15 49.39
C ALA A 52 73.65 -13.98 50.79
N PHE A 53 72.81 -14.01 51.83
CA PHE A 53 73.20 -13.62 53.22
C PHE A 53 73.05 -14.73 54.29
N SER A 54 73.00 -16.00 53.90
CA SER A 54 72.68 -17.11 54.78
C SER A 54 73.80 -17.48 55.78
N GLY A 55 75.03 -17.10 55.49
CA GLY A 55 76.20 -17.54 56.29
C GLY A 55 76.51 -19.05 56.33
N ASN A 56 75.74 -19.83 55.50
CA ASN A 56 75.91 -21.28 55.34
C ASN A 56 75.85 -21.66 53.84
N GLU A 57 76.97 -22.22 53.40
CA GLU A 57 77.14 -22.54 51.97
C GLU A 57 76.08 -23.52 51.44
N THR A 58 75.79 -24.60 52.14
CA THR A 58 74.77 -25.57 51.73
C THR A 58 73.38 -24.95 51.69
N PHE A 59 73.06 -24.07 52.64
CA PHE A 59 71.80 -23.36 52.65
C PHE A 59 71.67 -22.35 51.48
N SER A 60 72.84 -21.71 51.10
CA SER A 60 72.90 -20.85 49.93
C SER A 60 72.63 -21.62 48.65
N TYR A 61 73.16 -22.85 48.47
CA TYR A 61 72.84 -23.70 47.38
C TYR A 61 71.32 -24.02 47.26
N ILE A 62 70.72 -24.33 48.41
CA ILE A 62 69.26 -24.63 48.48
C ILE A 62 68.47 -23.39 48.09
N MET A 63 68.82 -22.24 48.62
CA MET A 63 68.07 -21.00 48.35
C MET A 63 68.28 -20.49 46.89
N GLU A 64 69.49 -20.67 46.33
CA GLU A 64 69.79 -20.35 44.94
C GLU A 64 69.00 -21.26 43.97
N ALA A 65 68.93 -22.56 44.23
CA ALA A 65 68.12 -23.49 43.52
C ALA A 65 66.63 -23.13 43.59
N LEU A 66 66.09 -22.78 44.75
CA LEU A 66 64.72 -22.37 44.98
C LEU A 66 64.42 -21.03 44.29
N TYR A 67 65.33 -20.07 44.29
CA TYR A 67 65.26 -18.81 43.59
C TYR A 67 65.03 -19.03 42.07
N ARG A 68 65.87 -19.85 41.44
CA ARG A 68 65.77 -20.11 39.99
C ARG A 68 64.50 -20.87 39.64
N PHE A 69 64.18 -21.91 40.36
CA PHE A 69 63.01 -22.73 40.16
C PHE A 69 61.72 -21.90 40.37
N SER A 70 61.65 -21.08 41.45
CA SER A 70 60.47 -20.22 41.64
C SER A 70 60.32 -19.11 40.57
N PHE A 71 61.47 -18.64 40.04
CA PHE A 71 61.53 -17.69 38.97
C PHE A 71 60.92 -18.26 37.64
N ASP A 72 61.25 -19.49 37.28
CA ASP A 72 60.70 -20.18 36.16
C ASP A 72 59.18 -20.38 36.28
N LEU A 73 58.73 -20.81 37.47
CA LEU A 73 57.28 -20.95 37.71
C LEU A 73 56.58 -19.60 37.65
N MET A 74 57.19 -18.53 38.14
CA MET A 74 56.67 -17.17 38.02
C MET A 74 56.49 -16.78 36.53
N LEU A 75 57.52 -17.02 35.71
CA LEU A 75 57.46 -16.72 34.28
C LEU A 75 56.37 -17.54 33.54
N ILE A 76 56.17 -18.80 33.91
CA ILE A 76 55.10 -19.63 33.33
C ILE A 76 53.72 -19.01 33.69
N TYR A 77 53.52 -18.51 34.92
CA TYR A 77 52.28 -17.83 35.28
C TYR A 77 52.13 -16.46 34.63
N VAL A 78 53.24 -15.74 34.37
CA VAL A 78 53.23 -14.51 33.54
C VAL A 78 52.85 -14.83 32.10
N LEU A 79 53.36 -15.92 31.54
CA LEU A 79 52.97 -16.40 30.21
C LEU A 79 51.46 -16.75 30.17
N GLN A 80 50.96 -17.47 31.17
CA GLN A 80 49.55 -17.76 31.29
C GLN A 80 48.71 -16.48 31.37
N TYR A 81 49.14 -15.51 32.20
CA TYR A 81 48.50 -14.18 32.24
C TYR A 81 48.52 -13.50 30.89
N SER A 82 49.66 -13.49 30.17
CA SER A 82 49.77 -12.84 28.87
C SER A 82 48.79 -13.45 27.83
N GLN A 83 48.69 -14.79 27.80
CA GLN A 83 47.76 -15.51 26.92
C GLN A 83 46.30 -15.20 27.24
N GLN A 84 45.89 -15.23 28.51
CA GLN A 84 44.53 -14.93 28.96
C GLN A 84 44.17 -13.45 28.73
N TYR A 85 45.10 -12.52 28.96
CA TYR A 85 44.87 -11.09 28.81
C TYR A 85 44.84 -10.62 27.36
N THR A 86 45.72 -11.18 26.51
CA THR A 86 45.81 -10.84 25.09
C THR A 86 44.83 -11.64 24.24
N ARG A 87 44.48 -12.85 24.65
CA ARG A 87 43.69 -13.83 23.88
C ARG A 87 44.29 -14.16 22.51
N VAL A 88 45.61 -14.01 22.32
CA VAL A 88 46.30 -14.23 21.06
C VAL A 88 46.52 -15.73 20.80
N PHE A 89 46.88 -16.49 21.81
CA PHE A 89 47.00 -17.93 21.72
C PHE A 89 45.90 -18.57 22.56
N HIS A 90 44.90 -19.14 21.91
CA HIS A 90 43.92 -19.98 22.60
C HIS A 90 44.63 -21.13 23.30
N GLU A 91 44.20 -21.47 24.52
CA GLU A 91 44.77 -22.44 25.41
C GLU A 91 45.33 -23.67 24.73
N VAL A 92 46.65 -23.61 24.38
CA VAL A 92 47.37 -24.80 23.96
C VAL A 92 47.76 -25.54 25.22
N SER A 93 46.82 -26.29 25.80
CA SER A 93 47.03 -27.12 27.00
C SER A 93 48.29 -27.96 26.94
N PRO A 94 48.72 -28.54 25.78
CA PRO A 94 49.96 -29.28 25.66
C PRO A 94 51.22 -28.42 25.86
N PHE A 95 51.28 -27.20 25.28
CA PHE A 95 52.44 -26.30 25.41
C PHE A 95 52.66 -25.86 26.86
N LYS A 96 51.61 -25.50 27.55
CA LYS A 96 51.67 -25.14 28.95
C LYS A 96 52.17 -26.31 29.82
N LYS A 97 51.64 -27.52 29.62
CA LYS A 97 52.12 -28.74 30.29
C LYS A 97 53.60 -29.00 30.00
N GLY A 98 54.03 -28.81 28.76
CA GLY A 98 55.44 -28.91 28.37
C GLY A 98 56.32 -27.92 29.12
N CYS A 99 55.92 -26.64 29.26
CA CYS A 99 56.66 -25.64 30.04
C CYS A 99 56.80 -26.05 31.52
N PHE A 100 55.74 -26.56 32.14
CA PHE A 100 55.83 -27.07 33.50
C PHE A 100 56.76 -28.28 33.63
N ILE A 101 56.70 -29.24 32.68
CA ILE A 101 57.59 -30.41 32.69
C ILE A 101 59.04 -29.96 32.59
N ILE A 102 59.38 -29.02 31.68
CA ILE A 102 60.74 -28.49 31.54
C ILE A 102 61.21 -27.78 32.83
N ALA A 103 60.34 -26.92 33.42
CA ALA A 103 60.66 -26.22 34.65
C ALA A 103 60.88 -27.19 35.83
N TYR A 104 60.10 -28.27 35.95
CA TYR A 104 60.32 -29.27 36.97
C TYR A 104 61.57 -30.07 36.72
N LEU A 105 61.93 -30.43 35.46
CA LEU A 105 63.19 -31.09 35.13
C LEU A 105 64.40 -30.18 35.47
N ASP A 106 64.32 -28.89 35.07
CA ASP A 106 65.34 -27.90 35.39
C ASP A 106 65.46 -27.73 36.91
N GLY A 107 64.35 -27.64 37.62
CA GLY A 107 64.31 -27.59 39.08
C GLY A 107 65.04 -28.81 39.76
N ILE A 108 64.78 -30.01 39.24
CA ILE A 108 65.44 -31.23 39.72
C ILE A 108 66.96 -31.14 39.50
N LEU A 109 67.43 -30.68 38.31
CA LEU A 109 68.86 -30.48 38.08
C LEU A 109 69.44 -29.43 38.99
N LEU A 110 68.78 -28.33 39.27
CA LEU A 110 69.18 -27.27 40.16
C LEU A 110 69.29 -27.75 41.62
N PHE A 111 68.32 -28.59 42.07
CA PHE A 111 68.36 -29.16 43.42
C PHE A 111 69.41 -30.27 43.55
N LEU A 112 69.66 -31.08 42.48
CA LEU A 112 70.74 -32.03 42.44
C LEU A 112 72.14 -31.36 42.52
N ASN A 113 72.27 -30.12 42.12
CA ASN A 113 73.48 -29.34 42.20
C ASN A 113 73.95 -29.10 43.68
N ILE A 114 73.08 -29.23 44.66
CA ILE A 114 73.40 -29.16 46.08
C ILE A 114 74.40 -30.27 46.48
N ILE A 115 74.35 -31.45 45.79
CA ILE A 115 75.17 -32.63 46.09
C ILE A 115 76.33 -32.73 45.10
N PHE A 116 76.07 -32.47 43.81
CA PHE A 116 77.03 -32.76 42.74
C PHE A 116 77.86 -31.56 42.27
N HIS A 117 77.45 -30.34 42.61
CA HIS A 117 78.10 -29.07 42.21
C HIS A 117 78.43 -28.99 40.69
N ASN A 118 77.60 -29.61 39.85
CA ASN A 118 77.82 -29.79 38.40
C ASN A 118 77.07 -28.78 37.55
N VAL A 119 76.21 -27.94 38.14
CA VAL A 119 75.42 -26.90 37.40
C VAL A 119 76.09 -25.54 37.63
N PHE A 120 76.35 -25.16 38.82
CA PHE A 120 77.07 -23.95 39.22
C PHE A 120 77.76 -24.14 40.57
N THR A 121 78.77 -23.34 40.80
CA THR A 121 79.45 -23.24 42.11
C THR A 121 79.10 -21.93 42.81
N ILE A 122 79.20 -21.92 44.15
CA ILE A 122 78.94 -20.71 44.94
C ILE A 122 80.31 -20.32 45.57
N GLU A 123 80.71 -19.06 45.36
CA GLU A 123 81.87 -18.47 46.01
C GLU A 123 81.47 -17.39 46.98
N THR A 124 82.30 -17.17 48.01
CA THR A 124 82.09 -16.13 48.97
C THR A 124 82.89 -14.89 48.62
N VAL A 125 82.18 -13.78 48.38
CA VAL A 125 82.80 -12.47 48.25
C VAL A 125 82.81 -11.82 49.64
N ARG A 126 84.03 -11.51 50.14
CA ARG A 126 84.21 -10.89 51.41
C ARG A 126 84.15 -9.38 51.34
N PHE A 127 83.19 -8.79 52.06
CA PHE A 127 83.08 -7.36 52.26
C PHE A 127 83.54 -7.00 53.67
N PRO A 128 83.97 -5.76 54.00
CA PRO A 128 84.50 -5.40 55.28
C PRO A 128 83.62 -5.72 56.49
N ASN A 129 82.30 -5.86 56.31
CA ASN A 129 81.33 -6.09 57.37
C ASN A 129 80.42 -7.31 57.18
N PHE A 130 80.58 -8.09 56.12
CA PHE A 130 79.74 -9.27 55.80
C PHE A 130 80.31 -10.10 54.66
N ASP A 131 80.04 -11.38 54.69
CA ASP A 131 80.32 -12.30 53.59
C ASP A 131 79.08 -12.48 52.80
N MET A 132 79.25 -12.46 51.48
CA MET A 132 78.12 -12.65 50.52
C MET A 132 78.44 -13.81 49.62
N TYR A 133 77.48 -14.70 49.42
CA TYR A 133 77.52 -15.82 48.50
C TYR A 133 77.03 -15.39 47.10
N HIS A 134 77.75 -15.71 46.03
CA HIS A 134 77.38 -15.50 44.67
C HIS A 134 77.68 -16.69 43.79
N VAL A 135 77.02 -16.84 42.70
CA VAL A 135 77.25 -17.90 41.72
C VAL A 135 78.53 -17.59 40.92
N ALA A 136 79.51 -18.47 40.95
CA ALA A 136 80.81 -18.26 40.36
C ALA A 136 80.91 -19.07 39.02
N ASP A 137 81.31 -20.33 39.08
CA ASP A 137 81.47 -21.14 37.86
C ASP A 137 80.11 -21.64 37.37
N LYS A 138 79.89 -21.47 36.04
CA LYS A 138 78.60 -21.80 35.35
C LYS A 138 78.86 -22.88 34.35
N SER A 139 78.21 -24.03 34.44
CA SER A 139 78.31 -25.11 33.49
C SER A 139 77.34 -24.89 32.27
N ILE A 140 77.44 -25.73 31.25
CA ILE A 140 76.52 -25.70 30.06
C ILE A 140 75.08 -25.91 30.53
N ILE A 141 74.87 -26.72 31.59
CA ILE A 141 73.51 -26.98 32.14
C ILE A 141 72.90 -25.69 32.72
N PHE A 142 73.72 -24.85 33.35
CA PHE A 142 73.30 -23.55 33.86
C PHE A 142 72.77 -22.61 32.76
N TYR A 143 73.39 -22.59 31.57
CA TYR A 143 72.96 -21.79 30.46
C TYR A 143 71.67 -22.31 29.83
N PHE A 144 71.33 -23.60 29.99
CA PHE A 144 70.08 -24.16 29.57
C PHE A 144 68.92 -23.49 30.36
N HIS A 145 69.03 -23.29 31.64
CA HIS A 145 68.07 -22.54 32.45
C HIS A 145 67.82 -21.13 31.89
N TYR A 146 68.88 -20.40 31.52
CA TYR A 146 68.71 -19.08 30.89
C TYR A 146 68.00 -19.15 29.53
N VAL A 147 68.30 -20.09 28.66
CA VAL A 147 67.67 -20.28 27.39
C VAL A 147 66.19 -20.54 27.57
N PHE A 148 65.79 -21.36 28.53
CA PHE A 148 64.42 -21.64 28.85
C PHE A 148 63.70 -20.38 29.40
N ALA A 149 64.24 -19.69 30.35
CA ALA A 149 63.68 -18.48 30.96
C ALA A 149 63.50 -17.37 29.92
N TYR A 150 64.53 -17.08 29.07
CA TYR A 150 64.41 -16.08 28.02
C TYR A 150 63.47 -16.51 26.88
N GLY A 151 63.33 -17.81 26.61
CA GLY A 151 62.35 -18.36 25.70
C GLY A 151 60.92 -18.08 26.16
N LEU A 152 60.63 -18.24 27.44
CA LEU A 152 59.34 -17.87 28.04
C LEU A 152 59.05 -16.35 27.91
N VAL A 153 60.08 -15.53 28.22
CA VAL A 153 59.97 -14.06 28.10
C VAL A 153 59.70 -13.65 26.63
N PHE A 154 60.36 -14.27 25.67
CA PHE A 154 60.11 -14.03 24.27
C PHE A 154 58.67 -14.34 23.89
N CYS A 155 58.10 -15.47 24.33
CA CYS A 155 56.73 -15.83 24.09
C CYS A 155 55.73 -14.83 24.71
N ILE A 156 56.04 -14.30 25.89
CA ILE A 156 55.24 -13.27 26.56
C ILE A 156 55.24 -11.98 25.76
N ILE A 157 56.41 -11.48 25.37
CA ILE A 157 56.56 -10.25 24.55
C ILE A 157 55.85 -10.41 23.19
N ALA A 158 56.04 -11.53 22.52
CA ALA A 158 55.40 -11.85 21.24
C ALA A 158 53.87 -11.80 21.36
N SER A 159 53.29 -12.33 22.44
CA SER A 159 51.85 -12.28 22.69
C SER A 159 51.30 -10.85 22.73
N PHE A 160 52.01 -9.93 23.36
CA PHE A 160 51.62 -8.51 23.42
C PHE A 160 51.81 -7.79 22.07
N ILE A 161 52.93 -8.05 21.37
CA ILE A 161 53.18 -7.44 20.04
C ILE A 161 52.08 -7.86 19.03
N ILE A 162 51.82 -9.16 18.94
CA ILE A 162 50.78 -9.69 18.03
C ILE A 162 49.42 -9.02 18.35
N LYS A 163 49.08 -8.92 19.65
CA LYS A 163 47.82 -8.28 20.05
C LYS A 163 47.74 -6.82 19.63
N ILE A 164 48.81 -6.05 19.82
CA ILE A 164 48.85 -4.63 19.47
C ILE A 164 48.72 -4.42 17.97
N ILE A 165 49.26 -5.33 17.15
CA ILE A 165 49.12 -5.27 15.68
C ILE A 165 47.67 -5.56 15.24
N GLN A 166 46.99 -6.49 15.93
CA GLN A 166 45.64 -6.97 15.54
C GLN A 166 44.50 -6.04 15.94
N ILE A 167 44.72 -5.09 16.85
CA ILE A 167 43.66 -4.26 17.43
C ILE A 167 43.70 -2.81 16.92
N PRO A 168 42.55 -2.12 16.85
CA PRO A 168 42.46 -0.70 16.54
C PRO A 168 43.26 0.17 17.51
N ASP A 169 43.73 1.34 17.04
CA ASP A 169 44.59 2.26 17.79
C ASP A 169 44.04 2.66 19.16
N PHE A 170 42.73 2.79 19.24
CA PHE A 170 42.03 3.10 20.48
C PHE A 170 42.34 2.11 21.63
N TYR A 171 42.44 0.83 21.33
CA TYR A 171 42.70 -0.23 22.31
C TYR A 171 44.19 -0.47 22.56
N ARG A 172 45.11 0.03 21.73
CA ARG A 172 46.58 -0.13 21.89
C ARG A 172 47.07 0.47 23.17
N LYS A 173 46.49 1.58 23.64
CA LYS A 173 46.82 2.27 24.91
C LYS A 173 46.69 1.36 26.12
N LYS A 174 45.96 0.26 26.04
CA LYS A 174 45.78 -0.73 27.09
C LYS A 174 46.99 -1.69 27.23
N TYR A 175 47.58 -2.10 26.10
CA TYR A 175 48.61 -3.14 26.05
C TYR A 175 50.02 -2.58 25.95
N LEU A 176 50.21 -1.42 25.34
CA LEU A 176 51.52 -0.80 25.12
C LEU A 176 52.32 -0.54 26.43
N PRO A 177 51.74 -0.01 27.51
CA PRO A 177 52.49 0.23 28.74
C PRO A 177 53.04 -1.08 29.35
N ILE A 178 52.26 -2.17 29.27
CA ILE A 178 52.66 -3.48 29.76
C ILE A 178 53.83 -4.04 28.94
N LEU A 179 53.74 -3.93 27.58
CA LEU A 179 54.82 -4.34 26.71
C LEU A 179 56.11 -3.59 26.96
N VAL A 180 56.04 -2.25 27.05
CA VAL A 180 57.23 -1.42 27.34
C VAL A 180 57.88 -1.83 28.66
N LEU A 181 57.06 -2.03 29.69
CA LEU A 181 57.56 -2.45 31.01
C LEU A 181 58.25 -3.81 30.96
N MET A 182 57.67 -4.79 30.26
CA MET A 182 58.27 -6.12 30.07
C MET A 182 59.61 -6.04 29.32
N CYS A 183 59.69 -5.20 28.28
CA CYS A 183 60.97 -4.97 27.59
C CYS A 183 62.02 -4.34 28.49
N VAL A 184 61.66 -3.33 29.30
CA VAL A 184 62.58 -2.67 30.26
C VAL A 184 63.13 -3.67 31.26
N ILE A 185 62.27 -4.53 31.82
CA ILE A 185 62.69 -5.56 32.79
C ILE A 185 63.63 -6.56 32.14
N THR A 186 63.30 -7.02 30.93
CA THR A 186 64.12 -8.00 30.22
C THR A 186 65.49 -7.45 29.91
N VAL A 187 65.58 -6.20 29.47
CA VAL A 187 66.89 -5.52 29.21
C VAL A 187 67.67 -5.33 30.53
N SER A 188 66.97 -4.90 31.57
CA SER A 188 67.61 -4.75 32.92
C SER A 188 68.21 -6.07 33.39
N LYS A 189 67.47 -7.18 33.31
CA LYS A 189 67.90 -8.52 33.73
C LYS A 189 69.12 -8.98 32.91
N PHE A 190 69.09 -8.73 31.61
CA PHE A 190 70.15 -9.05 30.67
C PHE A 190 71.45 -8.28 31.00
N ILE A 191 71.34 -6.99 31.27
CA ILE A 191 72.45 -6.15 31.66
C ILE A 191 73.08 -6.64 33.03
N CYS A 192 72.22 -6.95 34.00
CA CYS A 192 72.65 -7.49 35.29
C CYS A 192 73.41 -8.83 35.14
N GLY A 193 73.01 -9.68 34.19
CA GLY A 193 73.65 -10.95 33.91
C GLY A 193 75.03 -10.80 33.25
N ILE A 194 75.17 -9.79 32.34
CA ILE A 194 76.52 -9.48 31.73
C ILE A 194 77.49 -8.85 32.69
N LEU A 195 77.01 -7.96 33.53
CA LEU A 195 77.85 -7.23 34.45
C LEU A 195 78.22 -8.04 35.75
N GLU A 196 77.69 -9.25 35.82
CA GLU A 196 77.90 -10.20 36.94
C GLU A 196 77.80 -9.56 38.34
N PHE A 197 76.74 -8.70 38.51
CA PHE A 197 76.46 -8.11 39.80
C PHE A 197 76.18 -9.19 40.81
N PRO A 198 76.85 -9.11 42.05
CA PRO A 198 76.64 -10.12 43.08
C PRO A 198 75.24 -10.12 43.68
N ILE A 199 74.46 -9.10 43.42
CA ILE A 199 73.05 -8.94 43.82
C ILE A 199 72.19 -8.76 42.60
N ASP A 200 71.06 -9.46 42.54
CA ASP A 200 70.08 -9.28 41.42
C ASP A 200 69.30 -7.95 41.57
N VAL A 201 69.87 -6.90 40.98
CA VAL A 201 69.30 -5.55 40.98
C VAL A 201 67.96 -5.47 40.12
N SER A 202 67.65 -6.53 39.40
CA SER A 202 66.39 -6.55 38.57
C SER A 202 65.15 -6.82 39.42
N LEU A 203 65.22 -7.40 40.58
CA LEU A 203 64.13 -7.74 41.49
C LEU A 203 63.21 -6.54 41.82
N PRO A 204 63.70 -5.33 42.18
CA PRO A 204 62.82 -4.15 42.33
C PRO A 204 61.96 -3.81 41.12
N PHE A 205 62.55 -3.95 39.94
CA PHE A 205 61.80 -3.69 38.71
C PHE A 205 60.68 -4.69 38.47
N PHE A 206 60.88 -5.98 38.85
CA PHE A 206 59.81 -7.00 38.79
C PHE A 206 58.67 -6.66 39.78
N VAL A 207 58.97 -6.15 40.95
CA VAL A 207 57.94 -5.74 41.93
C VAL A 207 57.12 -4.56 41.40
N CYS A 208 57.78 -3.53 40.89
CA CYS A 208 57.14 -2.37 40.30
C CYS A 208 56.27 -2.80 39.12
N ALA A 209 56.76 -3.73 38.26
CA ALA A 209 56.05 -4.30 37.18
C ALA A 209 54.79 -5.06 37.63
N ALA A 210 54.93 -5.90 38.64
CA ALA A 210 53.78 -6.68 39.14
C ALA A 210 52.67 -5.77 39.68
N ILE A 211 53.01 -4.70 40.38
CA ILE A 211 52.05 -3.71 40.89
C ILE A 211 51.39 -2.97 39.73
N LEU A 212 52.18 -2.51 38.74
CA LEU A 212 51.68 -1.76 37.61
C LEU A 212 50.78 -2.62 36.69
N ILE A 213 51.15 -3.89 36.46
CA ILE A 213 50.33 -4.86 35.75
C ILE A 213 48.99 -5.06 36.45
N CYS A 214 49.05 -5.27 37.77
CA CYS A 214 47.85 -5.44 38.58
C CYS A 214 46.93 -4.20 38.49
N TYR A 215 47.46 -3.00 38.60
CA TYR A 215 46.72 -1.74 38.49
C TYR A 215 46.13 -1.54 37.11
N LEU A 216 46.94 -1.64 36.07
CA LEU A 216 46.49 -1.42 34.69
C LEU A 216 45.46 -2.46 34.23
N THR A 217 45.60 -3.72 34.64
CA THR A 217 44.74 -4.82 34.22
C THR A 217 43.42 -4.87 34.97
N LEU A 218 43.46 -4.72 36.30
CA LEU A 218 42.30 -5.01 37.14
C LEU A 218 41.54 -3.77 37.59
N TYR A 219 42.16 -2.61 37.60
CA TYR A 219 41.56 -1.40 38.16
C TYR A 219 41.25 -0.34 37.11
N ARG A 220 42.24 0.11 36.34
CA ARG A 220 42.10 1.23 35.39
C ARG A 220 41.35 0.87 34.07
N SER A 221 41.75 -0.21 33.44
CA SER A 221 41.26 -0.59 32.12
C SER A 221 39.74 -0.86 32.04
N PRO A 222 39.09 -1.53 33.02
CA PRO A 222 37.64 -1.77 32.93
C PRO A 222 36.79 -0.51 33.02
N ARG A 223 37.16 0.46 33.84
CA ARG A 223 36.41 1.70 34.06
C ARG A 223 36.45 2.62 32.83
N GLU A 224 37.64 2.98 32.37
CA GLU A 224 37.79 3.84 31.19
C GLU A 224 37.13 3.24 29.93
N LEU A 225 37.14 1.91 29.82
CA LEU A 225 36.50 1.25 28.67
C LEU A 225 34.97 1.35 28.76
N VAL A 226 34.38 1.15 29.92
CA VAL A 226 32.93 1.25 30.14
C VAL A 226 32.46 2.68 29.87
N ASP A 227 33.11 3.67 30.44
CA ASP A 227 32.74 5.08 30.28
C ASP A 227 32.79 5.52 28.81
N LYS A 228 33.88 5.15 28.10
CA LYS A 228 33.99 5.46 26.66
C LYS A 228 33.02 4.68 25.79
N THR A 229 32.78 3.42 26.10
CA THR A 229 31.83 2.60 25.36
C THR A 229 30.42 3.12 25.54
N LEU A 230 30.03 3.51 26.75
CA LEU A 230 28.74 4.13 27.05
C LEU A 230 28.56 5.46 26.27
N SER A 231 29.59 6.31 26.28
CA SER A 231 29.56 7.56 25.54
C SER A 231 29.37 7.33 24.01
N ILE A 232 30.10 6.35 23.44
CA ILE A 232 29.93 6.00 22.00
C ILE A 232 28.52 5.46 21.74
N VAL A 233 28.01 4.54 22.57
CA VAL A 233 26.68 3.97 22.41
C VAL A 233 25.60 5.05 22.46
N VAL A 234 25.69 5.99 23.39
CA VAL A 234 24.72 7.09 23.51
C VAL A 234 24.82 8.05 22.33
N ASN A 235 26.03 8.28 21.80
CA ASN A 235 26.20 9.11 20.59
C ASN A 235 25.68 8.45 19.31
N GLU A 236 25.77 7.12 19.22
CA GLU A 236 25.23 6.34 18.07
C GLU A 236 23.72 6.09 18.19
N MET A 237 23.08 6.44 19.30
CA MET A 237 21.62 6.36 19.43
C MET A 237 20.93 7.32 18.46
N ASN A 238 19.84 6.86 17.85
CA ASN A 238 19.00 7.71 17.00
C ASN A 238 18.22 8.75 17.82
N ASN A 239 18.11 8.55 19.13
CA ASN A 239 17.44 9.47 20.04
C ASN A 239 18.36 10.60 20.47
N ALA A 240 17.80 11.78 20.75
CA ALA A 240 18.53 12.83 21.42
C ALA A 240 18.49 12.63 22.92
N VAL A 241 19.67 12.49 23.53
CA VAL A 241 19.81 12.27 24.98
C VAL A 241 20.53 13.47 25.59
N ILE A 242 19.91 14.04 26.63
CA ILE A 242 20.43 15.19 27.35
C ILE A 242 20.39 14.90 28.87
N CYS A 243 21.47 15.13 29.56
CA CYS A 243 21.54 14.93 31.03
C CYS A 243 21.82 16.26 31.72
N PHE A 244 21.18 16.44 32.86
CA PHE A 244 21.26 17.63 33.69
C PHE A 244 21.70 17.26 35.10
N ASP A 245 22.44 18.15 35.76
CA ASP A 245 22.83 18.04 37.14
C ASP A 245 21.75 18.51 38.14
N ILE A 246 22.07 18.51 39.43
CA ILE A 246 21.18 18.96 40.52
C ILE A 246 20.81 20.47 40.42
N ASN A 247 21.61 21.24 39.70
CA ASN A 247 21.39 22.68 39.48
C ASN A 247 20.61 22.96 38.21
N ASN A 248 20.18 21.92 37.51
CA ASN A 248 19.54 21.97 36.18
C ASN A 248 20.46 22.51 35.06
N GLU A 249 21.78 22.37 35.25
CA GLU A 249 22.76 22.64 34.20
C GLU A 249 22.99 21.41 33.34
N CYS A 250 23.01 21.61 31.98
CA CYS A 250 23.25 20.53 31.04
C CYS A 250 24.71 20.05 31.17
N VAL A 251 24.89 18.81 31.60
CA VAL A 251 26.22 18.18 31.78
C VAL A 251 26.60 17.27 30.62
N TYR A 252 25.62 16.82 29.84
CA TYR A 252 25.84 15.97 28.69
C TYR A 252 24.72 16.11 27.66
N ALA A 253 25.09 16.21 26.39
CA ALA A 253 24.19 16.09 25.25
C ALA A 253 24.89 15.31 24.14
N ASN A 254 24.19 14.34 23.53
CA ASN A 254 24.75 13.61 22.40
C ASN A 254 24.66 14.44 21.11
N GLU A 255 25.32 14.00 20.04
CA GLU A 255 25.33 14.73 18.75
C GLU A 255 23.94 15.02 18.20
N ARG A 256 22.98 14.13 18.41
CA ARG A 256 21.60 14.31 17.97
C ARG A 256 20.92 15.46 18.73
N ALA A 257 21.11 15.53 20.03
CA ALA A 257 20.59 16.61 20.86
C ALA A 257 21.19 17.96 20.47
N LEU A 258 22.51 18.01 20.26
CA LEU A 258 23.19 19.23 19.83
C LEU A 258 22.64 19.79 18.50
N LYS A 259 22.32 18.90 17.55
CA LYS A 259 21.69 19.30 16.27
C LYS A 259 20.28 19.85 16.46
N ILE A 260 19.46 19.22 17.30
CA ILE A 260 18.08 19.65 17.56
C ILE A 260 18.05 21.07 18.17
N PHE A 261 18.94 21.33 19.12
CA PHE A 261 19.01 22.61 19.81
C PHE A 261 19.93 23.62 19.13
N ASN A 262 20.46 23.32 17.96
CA ASN A 262 21.43 24.13 17.23
C ASN A 262 22.58 24.65 18.12
N SER A 263 23.08 23.76 18.98
CA SER A 263 24.09 24.05 20.01
C SER A 263 25.39 23.29 19.76
N SER A 264 26.47 23.73 20.40
CA SER A 264 27.76 23.03 20.41
C SER A 264 28.12 22.55 21.84
N LEU A 265 29.05 21.62 21.93
CA LEU A 265 29.55 21.12 23.22
C LEU A 265 30.10 22.23 24.16
N ASP A 266 30.51 23.35 23.57
CA ASP A 266 31.04 24.51 24.32
C ASP A 266 29.94 25.50 24.74
N SER A 267 28.68 25.29 24.35
CA SER A 267 27.55 26.22 24.56
C SER A 267 26.27 25.47 25.01
N LEU A 268 26.37 24.70 26.10
CA LEU A 268 25.23 23.91 26.60
C LEU A 268 24.21 24.71 27.42
N SER A 269 24.53 25.97 27.80
CA SER A 269 23.65 26.81 28.63
C SER A 269 22.31 27.13 28.00
N GLY A 270 22.26 27.32 26.65
CA GLY A 270 21.01 27.56 25.92
C GLY A 270 20.03 26.39 26.01
N ILE A 271 20.53 25.17 25.95
CA ILE A 271 19.73 23.94 26.11
C ILE A 271 19.04 23.90 27.49
N SER A 272 19.74 24.38 28.53
CA SER A 272 19.18 24.38 29.87
C SER A 272 17.96 25.29 30.03
N GLU A 273 17.94 26.44 29.38
CA GLU A 273 16.84 27.39 29.45
C GLU A 273 15.59 26.84 28.69
N ASP A 274 15.78 26.32 27.48
CA ASP A 274 14.69 25.74 26.68
C ASP A 274 14.02 24.56 27.37
N VAL A 275 14.85 23.63 27.90
CA VAL A 275 14.37 22.45 28.60
C VAL A 275 13.66 22.77 29.91
N GLN A 276 14.16 23.75 30.67
CA GLN A 276 13.47 24.19 31.88
C GLN A 276 12.08 24.80 31.57
N GLY A 277 11.96 25.51 30.44
CA GLY A 277 10.67 25.99 29.94
C GLY A 277 9.70 24.83 29.72
N TRP A 278 10.11 23.82 28.96
CA TRP A 278 9.28 22.62 28.67
C TRP A 278 8.88 21.86 29.92
N ILE A 279 9.80 21.66 30.89
CA ILE A 279 9.48 20.96 32.13
C ILE A 279 8.47 21.74 32.96
N LYS A 280 8.61 23.06 33.08
CA LYS A 280 7.67 23.91 33.84
C LYS A 280 6.26 23.86 33.25
N GLU A 281 6.14 23.74 31.93
CA GLU A 281 4.85 23.67 31.24
C GLU A 281 4.16 22.32 31.46
N HIS A 282 4.92 21.23 31.57
CA HIS A 282 4.36 19.87 31.63
C HIS A 282 4.42 19.23 33.03
N ASP A 283 5.34 19.65 33.94
CA ASP A 283 5.46 19.08 35.28
C ASP A 283 4.75 19.96 36.36
N THR A 284 3.44 19.81 36.46
CA THR A 284 2.66 20.47 37.50
C THR A 284 2.77 19.82 38.89
N ASN A 285 3.20 18.54 38.96
CA ASN A 285 3.18 17.71 40.17
C ASN A 285 4.56 17.26 40.69
N ASN A 286 5.65 17.82 40.16
CA ASN A 286 7.01 17.43 40.50
C ASN A 286 7.30 15.92 40.39
N SER A 287 6.81 15.31 39.28
CA SER A 287 6.86 13.86 39.06
C SER A 287 8.26 13.31 38.91
N ALA A 288 8.46 12.02 39.21
CA ALA A 288 9.74 11.34 39.03
C ALA A 288 10.03 11.03 37.55
N SER A 289 8.99 10.86 36.76
CA SER A 289 9.05 10.67 35.30
C SER A 289 7.82 11.29 34.63
N LEU A 290 8.01 11.81 33.43
CA LEU A 290 6.97 12.37 32.57
C LEU A 290 7.23 11.95 31.13
N GLU A 291 6.16 11.79 30.37
CA GLU A 291 6.20 11.54 28.95
C GLU A 291 5.21 12.48 28.24
N TRP A 292 5.63 13.13 27.19
CA TRP A 292 4.76 13.96 26.35
C TRP A 292 5.28 14.00 24.93
N SER A 293 4.41 14.36 23.98
CA SER A 293 4.78 14.58 22.59
C SER A 293 4.91 16.06 22.31
N GLY A 294 5.92 16.43 21.53
CA GLY A 294 6.19 17.81 21.12
C GLY A 294 6.60 17.89 19.66
N GLN A 295 6.56 19.11 19.12
CA GLN A 295 7.06 19.37 17.76
C GLN A 295 7.99 20.58 17.77
N THR A 296 8.98 20.55 16.88
CA THR A 296 9.88 21.69 16.67
C THR A 296 10.23 21.83 15.20
N ILE A 297 10.66 23.01 14.80
CA ILE A 297 11.08 23.29 13.43
C ILE A 297 12.60 23.42 13.39
N ILE A 298 13.26 22.53 12.63
CA ILE A 298 14.70 22.54 12.40
C ILE A 298 14.93 22.66 10.89
N ASP A 299 15.71 23.62 10.44
CA ASP A 299 16.02 23.86 9.03
C ASP A 299 14.76 23.93 8.12
N ASN A 300 13.73 24.64 8.57
CA ASN A 300 12.41 24.75 7.89
C ASN A 300 11.64 23.43 7.75
N LYS A 301 11.98 22.41 8.53
CA LYS A 301 11.29 21.13 8.58
C LYS A 301 10.70 20.92 9.97
N THR A 302 9.44 20.51 10.04
CA THR A 302 8.79 20.13 11.31
C THR A 302 9.19 18.72 11.69
N TYR A 303 9.67 18.56 12.92
CA TYR A 303 9.99 17.29 13.54
C TYR A 303 9.05 17.03 14.71
N TYR A 304 8.65 15.79 14.87
CA TYR A 304 7.77 15.33 15.95
C TYR A 304 8.56 14.41 16.88
N PHE A 305 8.53 14.70 18.18
CA PHE A 305 9.26 13.96 19.19
C PHE A 305 8.33 13.44 20.29
N ASP A 306 8.58 12.20 20.74
CA ASP A 306 8.14 11.76 22.05
C ASP A 306 9.26 12.04 23.04
N ILE A 307 8.95 12.76 24.09
CA ILE A 307 9.91 13.28 25.07
C ILE A 307 9.69 12.56 26.38
N GLU A 308 10.71 11.82 26.83
CA GLU A 308 10.75 11.15 28.12
C GLU A 308 11.64 11.94 29.05
N TYR A 309 11.08 12.43 30.15
CA TYR A 309 11.80 13.05 31.27
C TYR A 309 11.86 12.07 32.41
N ARG A 310 13.04 11.92 33.03
CA ARG A 310 13.20 11.06 34.21
C ARG A 310 14.22 11.61 35.16
N LYS A 311 13.85 11.72 36.46
CA LYS A 311 14.76 12.08 37.56
C LYS A 311 15.72 10.95 37.88
N LEU A 312 16.97 11.28 38.17
CA LEU A 312 18.03 10.34 38.54
C LEU A 312 18.30 10.42 40.04
N PHE A 313 18.42 9.27 40.63
CA PHE A 313 18.74 9.14 42.05
C PHE A 313 19.96 8.23 42.26
N ASP A 314 20.78 8.50 43.27
CA ASP A 314 21.92 7.65 43.62
C ASP A 314 21.47 6.39 44.37
N LYS A 315 22.46 5.55 44.80
CA LYS A 315 22.21 4.33 45.59
C LYS A 315 21.62 4.59 46.98
N LYS A 316 21.67 5.82 47.47
CA LYS A 316 21.09 6.26 48.74
C LYS A 316 19.74 6.95 48.58
N ASN A 317 19.20 6.96 47.34
CA ASN A 317 17.96 7.64 46.97
C ASN A 317 18.05 9.18 47.07
N GLU A 318 19.28 9.73 46.95
CA GLU A 318 19.50 11.18 46.86
C GLU A 318 19.39 11.62 45.39
N TYR A 319 18.66 12.72 45.14
CA TYR A 319 18.51 13.28 43.80
C TYR A 319 19.83 13.81 43.25
N ILE A 320 20.21 13.38 42.04
CA ILE A 320 21.50 13.73 41.43
C ILE A 320 21.36 14.45 40.10
N GLY A 321 20.13 14.62 39.60
CA GLY A 321 19.83 15.26 38.33
C GLY A 321 18.72 14.56 37.55
N PHE A 322 18.56 14.86 36.28
CA PHE A 322 17.59 14.23 35.43
C PHE A 322 18.14 14.04 34.00
N PHE A 323 17.45 13.24 33.20
CA PHE A 323 17.73 13.19 31.79
C PHE A 323 16.45 13.34 30.97
N LEU A 324 16.62 13.79 29.72
CA LEU A 324 15.63 13.80 28.67
C LEU A 324 16.06 12.87 27.56
N ASN A 325 15.11 12.11 27.07
CA ASN A 325 15.26 11.26 25.89
C ASN A 325 14.20 11.69 24.86
N LEU A 326 14.63 12.28 23.75
CA LEU A 326 13.76 12.72 22.66
C LEU A 326 13.82 11.68 21.55
N ILE A 327 12.71 11.01 21.31
CA ILE A 327 12.55 9.99 20.28
C ILE A 327 11.94 10.65 19.04
N ASP A 328 12.68 10.69 17.95
CA ASP A 328 12.20 11.24 16.68
C ASP A 328 11.17 10.28 16.04
N ASN A 329 9.91 10.70 16.08
CA ASN A 329 8.79 9.98 15.51
C ASN A 329 8.25 10.62 14.21
N THR A 330 9.02 11.52 13.60
CA THR A 330 8.60 12.31 12.45
C THR A 330 8.13 11.43 11.29
N GLU A 331 8.92 10.44 10.90
CA GLU A 331 8.55 9.52 9.81
C GLU A 331 7.26 8.74 10.14
N LYS A 332 7.14 8.27 11.38
CA LYS A 332 5.96 7.54 11.85
C LYS A 332 4.72 8.42 11.87
N HIS A 333 4.87 9.67 12.32
CA HIS A 333 3.77 10.65 12.34
C HIS A 333 3.31 11.00 10.93
N ILE A 334 4.24 11.30 10.01
CA ILE A 334 3.94 11.57 8.61
C ILE A 334 3.28 10.36 7.95
N ALA A 335 3.80 9.14 8.20
CA ALA A 335 3.21 7.91 7.67
C ALA A 335 1.78 7.69 8.20
N PHE A 336 1.55 7.94 9.48
CA PHE A 336 0.23 7.83 10.11
C PHE A 336 -0.77 8.85 9.55
N GLU A 337 -0.36 10.12 9.41
CA GLU A 337 -1.23 11.15 8.81
C GLU A 337 -1.52 10.85 7.33
N LYS A 338 -0.52 10.35 6.60
CA LYS A 338 -0.72 9.89 5.23
C LYS A 338 -1.66 8.69 5.15
N GLU A 339 -1.51 7.71 6.03
CA GLU A 339 -2.40 6.54 6.11
C GLU A 339 -3.83 6.98 6.44
N LYS A 340 -4.01 7.87 7.40
CA LYS A 340 -5.29 8.46 7.77
C LYS A 340 -5.93 9.21 6.60
N TYR A 341 -5.12 9.99 5.85
CA TYR A 341 -5.61 10.66 4.65
C TYR A 341 -6.05 9.68 3.58
N LEU A 342 -5.25 8.62 3.30
CA LEU A 342 -5.59 7.56 2.35
C LEU A 342 -6.82 6.75 2.77
N ALA A 343 -7.03 6.56 4.07
CA ALA A 343 -8.21 5.89 4.60
C ALA A 343 -9.49 6.70 4.45
N THR A 344 -9.39 8.03 4.32
CA THR A 344 -10.54 8.94 4.32
C THR A 344 -10.78 9.65 2.98
N HIS A 345 -9.75 9.81 2.14
CA HIS A 345 -9.83 10.59 0.90
C HIS A 345 -9.49 9.77 -0.35
N ASP A 346 -10.03 10.20 -1.48
CA ASP A 346 -9.61 9.75 -2.81
C ASP A 346 -8.32 10.46 -3.21
N THR A 347 -7.30 9.71 -3.58
CA THR A 347 -5.95 10.24 -3.85
C THR A 347 -5.85 11.09 -5.11
N LEU A 348 -6.74 10.90 -6.07
CA LEU A 348 -6.74 11.64 -7.32
C LEU A 348 -7.39 13.02 -7.16
N THR A 349 -8.55 13.06 -6.49
CA THR A 349 -9.42 14.24 -6.42
C THR A 349 -9.31 15.00 -5.10
N GLY A 350 -8.80 14.35 -4.05
CA GLY A 350 -8.73 14.91 -2.70
C GLY A 350 -10.09 15.09 -2.03
N LEU A 351 -11.15 14.52 -2.59
CA LEU A 351 -12.48 14.42 -1.96
C LEU A 351 -12.52 13.24 -1.00
N TYR A 352 -13.56 13.15 -0.19
CA TYR A 352 -13.77 11.95 0.62
C TYR A 352 -13.91 10.71 -0.28
N ASN A 353 -13.33 9.59 0.15
CA ASN A 353 -13.59 8.31 -0.50
C ASN A 353 -14.98 7.78 -0.13
N LYS A 354 -15.44 6.73 -0.82
CA LYS A 354 -16.77 6.15 -0.64
C LYS A 354 -17.13 5.88 0.82
N ASN A 355 -16.21 5.27 1.56
CA ASN A 355 -16.49 4.84 2.94
C ASN A 355 -16.59 6.03 3.90
N TYR A 356 -15.69 6.97 3.77
CA TYR A 356 -15.68 8.13 4.65
C TYR A 356 -16.77 9.13 4.30
N PHE A 357 -17.12 9.27 3.01
CA PHE A 357 -18.31 10.01 2.57
C PHE A 357 -19.57 9.46 3.24
N ALA A 358 -19.78 8.15 3.23
CA ALA A 358 -20.94 7.53 3.86
C ALA A 358 -20.97 7.78 5.38
N HIS A 359 -19.81 7.65 6.04
CA HIS A 359 -19.70 7.93 7.47
C HIS A 359 -20.03 9.39 7.80
N LYS A 360 -19.41 10.33 7.08
CA LYS A 360 -19.65 11.78 7.31
C LYS A 360 -21.06 12.21 6.95
N THR A 361 -21.66 11.63 5.93
CA THR A 361 -23.07 11.87 5.59
C THR A 361 -23.98 11.41 6.72
N SER A 362 -23.79 10.21 7.25
CA SER A 362 -24.58 9.73 8.41
C SER A 362 -24.39 10.62 9.64
N GLU A 363 -23.19 11.08 9.91
CA GLU A 363 -22.87 11.97 11.02
C GLU A 363 -23.64 13.30 10.90
N ILE A 364 -23.54 13.99 9.74
CA ILE A 364 -24.17 15.30 9.53
C ILE A 364 -25.70 15.22 9.54
N LEU A 365 -26.27 14.15 9.00
CA LEU A 365 -27.72 13.90 9.04
C LEU A 365 -28.25 13.74 10.48
N ASN A 366 -27.46 13.12 11.35
CA ASN A 366 -27.81 12.92 12.77
C ASN A 366 -27.63 14.20 13.60
N GLU A 367 -26.59 14.98 13.29
CA GLU A 367 -26.31 16.24 14.00
C GLU A 367 -27.31 17.35 13.67
N ASN A 368 -27.95 17.29 12.50
CA ASN A 368 -28.88 18.32 12.03
C ASN A 368 -30.28 17.75 11.73
N PRO A 369 -31.04 17.30 12.75
CA PRO A 369 -32.33 16.63 12.56
C PRO A 369 -33.45 17.53 12.00
N ASP A 370 -33.30 18.82 12.07
CA ASP A 370 -34.36 19.79 11.67
C ASP A 370 -34.23 20.23 10.20
N LYS A 371 -33.12 19.90 9.51
CA LYS A 371 -32.87 20.29 8.10
C LYS A 371 -33.37 19.21 7.13
N GLU A 372 -33.91 19.63 6.00
CA GLU A 372 -34.14 18.75 4.84
C GLU A 372 -32.86 18.61 4.03
N TRP A 373 -32.56 17.39 3.55
CA TRP A 373 -31.33 17.06 2.88
C TRP A 373 -31.56 16.43 1.51
N LEU A 374 -30.68 16.75 0.56
CA LEU A 374 -30.59 16.09 -0.73
C LEU A 374 -29.32 15.26 -0.77
N LEU A 375 -29.43 14.06 -1.34
CA LEU A 375 -28.30 13.28 -1.79
C LEU A 375 -28.26 13.33 -3.32
N ILE A 376 -27.20 13.86 -3.85
CA ILE A 376 -26.98 14.07 -5.27
C ILE A 376 -25.86 13.17 -5.72
N CYS A 377 -26.06 12.42 -6.80
CA CYS A 377 -25.01 11.67 -7.47
C CYS A 377 -24.79 12.24 -8.86
N SER A 378 -23.54 12.30 -9.29
CA SER A 378 -23.19 12.62 -10.67
C SER A 378 -22.40 11.47 -11.31
N ASN A 379 -22.51 11.39 -12.63
CA ASN A 379 -21.82 10.38 -13.44
C ASN A 379 -21.49 10.99 -14.81
N ILE A 380 -20.26 10.80 -15.27
CA ILE A 380 -19.82 11.24 -16.60
C ILE A 380 -20.26 10.19 -17.62
N LYS A 381 -21.07 10.62 -18.61
CA LYS A 381 -21.53 9.72 -19.67
C LYS A 381 -20.33 9.22 -20.47
N ASP A 382 -20.28 7.91 -20.71
CA ASP A 382 -19.27 7.26 -21.53
C ASP A 382 -17.82 7.62 -21.16
N PHE A 383 -17.53 7.79 -19.87
CA PHE A 383 -16.19 8.17 -19.39
C PHE A 383 -15.07 7.24 -19.88
N LYS A 384 -15.37 5.97 -20.12
CA LYS A 384 -14.43 5.05 -20.74
C LYS A 384 -13.98 5.54 -22.11
N LEU A 385 -14.91 6.08 -22.92
CA LEU A 385 -14.59 6.62 -24.23
C LEU A 385 -13.67 7.84 -24.13
N VAL A 386 -13.83 8.67 -23.09
CA VAL A 386 -12.90 9.79 -22.80
C VAL A 386 -11.48 9.25 -22.60
N ASN A 387 -11.33 8.18 -21.80
CA ASN A 387 -10.01 7.55 -21.57
C ASN A 387 -9.45 6.90 -22.84
N ASP A 388 -10.28 6.26 -23.64
CA ASP A 388 -9.86 5.57 -24.85
C ASP A 388 -9.45 6.56 -25.97
N LEU A 389 -10.13 7.70 -26.09
CA LEU A 389 -9.84 8.72 -27.11
C LEU A 389 -8.70 9.67 -26.71
N PHE A 390 -8.62 10.08 -25.44
CA PHE A 390 -7.74 11.16 -24.99
C PHE A 390 -6.67 10.72 -24.00
N GLY A 391 -6.69 9.45 -23.57
CA GLY A 391 -5.76 8.88 -22.61
C GLY A 391 -6.14 9.13 -21.14
N LEU A 392 -5.56 8.31 -20.25
CA LEU A 392 -5.86 8.33 -18.81
C LEU A 392 -5.54 9.67 -18.13
N GLU A 393 -4.52 10.39 -18.58
CA GLU A 393 -4.15 11.68 -18.00
C GLU A 393 -5.27 12.69 -18.20
N LYS A 394 -5.85 12.73 -19.41
CA LYS A 394 -6.96 13.62 -19.73
C LYS A 394 -8.24 13.25 -18.98
N GLY A 395 -8.54 11.96 -18.86
CA GLY A 395 -9.61 11.49 -18.00
C GLY A 395 -9.42 11.90 -16.52
N ASN A 396 -8.21 11.81 -16.00
CA ASN A 396 -7.89 12.27 -14.65
C ASN A 396 -8.07 13.80 -14.49
N GLU A 397 -7.76 14.60 -15.51
CA GLU A 397 -8.05 16.05 -15.51
C GLU A 397 -9.55 16.32 -15.39
N VAL A 398 -10.38 15.62 -16.15
CA VAL A 398 -11.84 15.75 -16.09
C VAL A 398 -12.36 15.44 -14.70
N LEU A 399 -11.90 14.34 -14.08
CA LEU A 399 -12.29 13.98 -12.71
C LEU A 399 -11.89 15.03 -11.67
N LYS A 400 -10.73 15.67 -11.83
CA LYS A 400 -10.30 16.78 -10.97
C LYS A 400 -11.15 18.03 -11.19
N MET A 401 -11.48 18.35 -12.43
CA MET A 401 -12.36 19.48 -12.76
C MET A 401 -13.73 19.30 -12.10
N GLU A 402 -14.34 18.11 -12.16
CA GLU A 402 -15.60 17.83 -11.48
C GLU A 402 -15.47 17.96 -9.96
N ALA A 403 -14.39 17.42 -9.38
CA ALA A 403 -14.13 17.56 -7.95
C ALA A 403 -14.02 19.03 -7.50
N ASP A 404 -13.33 19.85 -8.28
CA ASP A 404 -13.16 21.27 -7.98
C ASP A 404 -14.46 22.05 -8.15
N LEU A 405 -15.28 21.68 -9.15
CA LEU A 405 -16.63 22.22 -9.33
C LEU A 405 -17.49 21.93 -8.09
N LEU A 406 -17.48 20.67 -7.61
CA LEU A 406 -18.28 20.28 -6.44
C LEU A 406 -17.85 21.03 -5.18
N LYS A 407 -16.54 21.22 -4.97
CA LYS A 407 -16.03 22.03 -3.86
C LYS A 407 -16.49 23.50 -3.94
N ALA A 408 -16.57 24.06 -5.14
CA ALA A 408 -16.95 25.43 -5.34
C ALA A 408 -18.46 25.66 -5.16
N GLN A 409 -19.28 24.66 -5.48
CA GLN A 409 -20.76 24.75 -5.42
C GLN A 409 -21.34 24.37 -4.05
N CYS A 410 -20.55 23.69 -3.18
CA CYS A 410 -21.03 23.21 -1.90
C CYS A 410 -20.62 24.14 -0.77
N GLY A 411 -21.58 24.54 0.10
CA GLY A 411 -21.35 25.33 1.31
C GLY A 411 -20.63 24.53 2.42
N GLU A 412 -20.23 25.23 3.50
CA GLU A 412 -19.52 24.63 4.65
C GLU A 412 -20.30 23.50 5.36
N GLY A 413 -21.63 23.42 5.15
CA GLY A 413 -22.50 22.38 5.73
C GLY A 413 -22.65 21.12 4.86
N SER A 414 -22.00 21.03 3.71
CA SER A 414 -22.18 19.93 2.75
C SER A 414 -21.07 18.90 2.86
N VAL A 415 -21.38 17.64 2.53
CA VAL A 415 -20.41 16.54 2.43
C VAL A 415 -20.33 16.10 0.97
N TYR A 416 -19.13 15.95 0.43
CA TYR A 416 -18.92 15.51 -0.95
C TYR A 416 -17.78 14.50 -1.05
N GLY A 417 -17.92 13.55 -1.96
CA GLY A 417 -16.97 12.47 -2.13
C GLY A 417 -16.99 11.85 -3.52
N ARG A 418 -15.91 11.15 -3.84
CA ARG A 418 -15.84 10.29 -5.02
C ARG A 418 -16.15 8.87 -4.62
N THR A 419 -17.30 8.35 -5.10
CA THR A 419 -17.84 7.07 -4.65
C THR A 419 -17.42 5.88 -5.53
N GLY A 420 -16.77 6.15 -6.66
CA GLY A 420 -16.14 5.12 -7.50
C GLY A 420 -16.04 5.51 -8.98
N GLY A 421 -14.93 5.19 -9.63
CA GLY A 421 -14.71 5.48 -11.04
C GLY A 421 -14.92 6.95 -11.40
N ASP A 422 -15.95 7.23 -12.18
CA ASP A 422 -16.43 8.55 -12.60
C ASP A 422 -17.65 9.04 -11.82
N LYS A 423 -17.92 8.45 -10.64
CA LYS A 423 -19.10 8.76 -9.83
C LYS A 423 -18.73 9.60 -8.63
N PHE A 424 -19.43 10.70 -8.47
CA PHE A 424 -19.35 11.57 -7.32
C PHE A 424 -20.68 11.60 -6.56
N SER A 425 -20.62 11.91 -5.29
CA SER A 425 -21.82 12.03 -4.45
C SER A 425 -21.68 13.22 -3.52
N ILE A 426 -22.80 13.90 -3.29
CA ILE A 426 -22.93 15.10 -2.46
C ILE A 426 -24.10 14.91 -1.52
N CYS A 427 -23.93 15.26 -0.26
CA CYS A 427 -25.03 15.46 0.66
C CYS A 427 -25.08 16.95 1.03
N ILE A 428 -26.18 17.61 0.71
CA ILE A 428 -26.34 19.06 0.83
C ILE A 428 -27.69 19.41 1.45
N PRO A 429 -27.79 20.45 2.31
CA PRO A 429 -29.08 20.96 2.73
C PRO A 429 -29.92 21.40 1.52
N LYS A 430 -31.20 21.03 1.50
CA LYS A 430 -32.11 21.29 0.36
C LYS A 430 -32.22 22.79 0.06
N GLU A 431 -32.19 23.62 1.09
CA GLU A 431 -32.26 25.09 0.99
C GLU A 431 -31.00 25.71 0.35
N GLU A 432 -29.87 25.02 0.41
CA GLU A 432 -28.57 25.48 -0.15
C GLU A 432 -28.40 25.03 -1.61
N PHE A 433 -29.17 24.02 -2.07
CA PHE A 433 -29.08 23.51 -3.43
C PHE A 433 -29.80 24.41 -4.42
N LYS A 434 -29.02 25.02 -5.30
CA LYS A 434 -29.54 25.83 -6.41
C LYS A 434 -29.34 25.08 -7.70
N GLU A 435 -30.38 24.40 -8.16
CA GLU A 435 -30.33 23.54 -9.34
C GLU A 435 -29.76 24.24 -10.57
N GLN A 436 -30.24 25.48 -10.86
CA GLN A 436 -29.81 26.20 -12.05
C GLN A 436 -28.31 26.55 -11.99
N ASP A 437 -27.82 27.08 -10.85
CA ASP A 437 -26.39 27.42 -10.67
C ASP A 437 -25.51 26.18 -10.82
N PHE A 438 -25.96 25.04 -10.28
CA PHE A 438 -25.28 23.77 -10.35
C PHE A 438 -25.21 23.23 -11.78
N MET A 439 -26.32 23.28 -12.51
CA MET A 439 -26.39 22.86 -13.90
C MET A 439 -25.58 23.75 -14.84
N ASP A 440 -25.60 25.07 -14.61
CA ASP A 440 -24.78 26.02 -15.37
C ASP A 440 -23.28 25.78 -15.16
N ALA A 441 -22.87 25.41 -13.95
CA ALA A 441 -21.49 25.04 -13.64
C ALA A 441 -21.07 23.74 -14.36
N ILE A 442 -21.93 22.69 -14.38
CA ILE A 442 -21.70 21.45 -15.11
C ILE A 442 -21.59 21.73 -16.62
N GLN A 443 -22.48 22.55 -17.16
CA GLN A 443 -22.46 22.89 -18.58
C GLN A 443 -21.20 23.65 -18.95
N SER A 444 -20.77 24.59 -18.09
CA SER A 444 -19.53 25.35 -18.28
C SER A 444 -18.31 24.44 -18.27
N MET A 445 -18.26 23.44 -17.38
CA MET A 445 -17.22 22.43 -17.35
C MET A 445 -17.22 21.57 -18.63
N GLY A 446 -18.39 21.15 -19.08
CA GLY A 446 -18.56 20.43 -20.35
C GLY A 446 -18.00 21.24 -21.52
N GLN A 447 -18.35 22.53 -21.62
CA GLN A 447 -17.87 23.41 -22.69
C GLN A 447 -16.34 23.61 -22.63
N ALA A 448 -15.75 23.71 -21.45
CA ALA A 448 -14.30 23.84 -21.30
C ALA A 448 -13.50 22.62 -21.79
N PHE A 449 -14.13 21.44 -21.78
CA PHE A 449 -13.53 20.19 -22.25
C PHE A 449 -13.85 19.86 -23.71
N ASN A 450 -14.96 20.40 -24.25
CA ASN A 450 -15.46 20.06 -25.58
C ASN A 450 -14.44 20.32 -26.71
N ASN A 451 -14.37 19.39 -27.64
CA ASN A 451 -13.65 19.50 -28.90
C ASN A 451 -14.49 18.94 -30.03
N ASP A 452 -13.99 19.00 -31.25
CA ASP A 452 -14.73 18.53 -32.46
C ASP A 452 -15.06 17.02 -32.45
N LEU A 453 -14.42 16.25 -31.57
CA LEU A 453 -14.55 14.79 -31.51
C LEU A 453 -15.48 14.30 -30.40
N TYR A 454 -15.63 15.04 -29.31
CA TYR A 454 -16.38 14.58 -28.13
C TYR A 454 -16.95 15.76 -27.32
N HIS A 455 -18.19 15.62 -26.88
CA HIS A 455 -18.87 16.54 -26.00
C HIS A 455 -19.07 15.89 -24.63
N LEU A 456 -18.43 16.44 -23.59
CA LEU A 456 -18.54 15.92 -22.23
C LEU A 456 -19.96 16.15 -21.70
N HIS A 457 -20.61 15.08 -21.27
CA HIS A 457 -21.95 15.14 -20.69
C HIS A 457 -21.95 14.51 -19.30
N ILE A 458 -22.51 15.22 -18.32
CA ILE A 458 -22.59 14.76 -16.92
C ILE A 458 -24.07 14.63 -16.56
N TYR A 459 -24.45 13.46 -16.12
CA TYR A 459 -25.78 13.19 -15.59
C TYR A 459 -25.80 13.34 -14.08
N VAL A 460 -26.88 13.90 -13.56
CA VAL A 460 -27.10 14.18 -12.16
C VAL A 460 -28.40 13.53 -11.70
N GLY A 461 -28.32 12.76 -10.63
CA GLY A 461 -29.49 12.18 -9.97
C GLY A 461 -29.64 12.76 -8.56
N VAL A 462 -30.83 13.15 -8.22
CA VAL A 462 -31.16 13.76 -6.94
C VAL A 462 -32.14 12.88 -6.17
N TYR A 463 -31.80 12.56 -4.94
CA TYR A 463 -32.67 11.88 -3.98
C TYR A 463 -32.95 12.81 -2.82
N GLU A 464 -34.22 13.10 -2.55
CA GLU A 464 -34.64 13.79 -1.32
C GLU A 464 -34.67 12.80 -0.18
N ILE A 465 -33.85 13.04 0.88
CA ILE A 465 -33.68 12.10 1.98
C ILE A 465 -34.94 12.15 2.86
N THR A 466 -35.72 11.09 2.81
CA THR A 466 -36.98 10.95 3.61
C THR A 466 -36.75 10.14 4.88
N ASP A 467 -35.87 9.13 4.84
CA ASP A 467 -35.46 8.34 6.01
C ASP A 467 -33.95 8.52 6.25
N ARG A 468 -33.60 9.15 7.34
CA ARG A 468 -32.20 9.42 7.74
C ARG A 468 -31.47 8.22 8.31
N ASN A 469 -32.20 7.19 8.73
CA ASN A 469 -31.65 5.93 9.21
C ASN A 469 -31.35 4.97 8.07
N GLU A 470 -31.73 5.30 6.84
CA GLU A 470 -31.42 4.53 5.66
C GLU A 470 -29.89 4.55 5.43
N GLU A 471 -29.34 3.44 5.00
CA GLU A 471 -27.92 3.35 4.67
C GLU A 471 -27.58 4.28 3.51
N VAL A 472 -26.51 5.09 3.65
CA VAL A 472 -26.11 6.08 2.64
C VAL A 472 -25.83 5.43 1.28
N SER A 473 -25.38 4.18 1.25
CA SER A 473 -25.22 3.40 0.02
C SER A 473 -26.54 3.24 -0.73
N ILE A 474 -27.64 3.00 -0.03
CA ILE A 474 -28.99 2.88 -0.62
C ILE A 474 -29.47 4.24 -1.13
N MET A 475 -29.23 5.32 -0.37
CA MET A 475 -29.54 6.68 -0.81
C MET A 475 -28.80 7.01 -2.12
N CYS A 476 -27.50 6.66 -2.22
CA CYS A 476 -26.71 6.80 -3.45
C CYS A 476 -27.30 5.96 -4.60
N ASP A 477 -27.73 4.74 -4.33
CA ASP A 477 -28.33 3.87 -5.34
C ASP A 477 -29.64 4.46 -5.87
N LYS A 478 -30.47 5.06 -5.03
CA LYS A 478 -31.69 5.78 -5.42
C LYS A 478 -31.37 6.97 -6.34
N ALA A 479 -30.41 7.80 -5.98
CA ALA A 479 -29.95 8.89 -6.84
C ALA A 479 -29.39 8.38 -8.18
N ASN A 480 -28.62 7.28 -8.18
CA ASN A 480 -28.12 6.66 -9.38
C ASN A 480 -29.23 6.02 -10.26
N LEU A 481 -30.33 5.55 -9.65
CA LEU A 481 -31.50 5.10 -10.40
C LEU A 481 -32.16 6.25 -11.16
N ALA A 482 -32.21 7.45 -10.57
CA ALA A 482 -32.69 8.63 -11.25
C ALA A 482 -31.82 8.97 -12.48
N ILE A 483 -30.49 8.83 -12.36
CA ILE A 483 -29.59 8.99 -13.54
C ILE A 483 -29.94 8.00 -14.65
N LYS A 484 -30.16 6.73 -14.31
CA LYS A 484 -30.50 5.70 -15.29
C LYS A 484 -31.81 5.98 -16.01
N ALA A 485 -32.79 6.60 -15.33
CA ALA A 485 -34.06 6.97 -15.94
C ALA A 485 -33.94 8.08 -17.01
N LEU A 486 -32.82 8.83 -17.03
CA LEU A 486 -32.54 9.78 -18.12
C LEU A 486 -32.27 9.07 -19.45
N GLY A 487 -31.81 7.82 -19.39
CA GLY A 487 -31.52 7.04 -20.60
C GLY A 487 -30.46 7.68 -21.49
N GLU A 488 -30.71 7.72 -22.79
CA GLU A 488 -29.86 8.38 -23.81
C GLU A 488 -30.28 9.82 -24.11
N ASN A 489 -31.09 10.43 -23.23
CA ASN A 489 -31.59 11.77 -23.45
C ASN A 489 -30.50 12.81 -23.17
N TYR A 490 -30.00 13.43 -24.23
CA TYR A 490 -29.00 14.50 -24.16
C TYR A 490 -29.58 15.86 -23.76
N ASP A 491 -30.91 16.03 -23.86
CA ASP A 491 -31.56 17.31 -23.53
C ASP A 491 -31.77 17.51 -22.04
N LYS A 492 -31.71 16.43 -21.26
CA LYS A 492 -31.89 16.44 -19.81
C LYS A 492 -30.68 15.86 -19.14
N SER A 493 -30.06 16.64 -18.25
CA SER A 493 -28.88 16.23 -17.48
C SER A 493 -29.19 15.96 -16.00
N ILE A 494 -30.40 16.28 -15.52
CA ILE A 494 -30.79 16.07 -14.11
C ILE A 494 -32.11 15.32 -14.02
N ALA A 495 -32.20 14.41 -13.07
CA ALA A 495 -33.40 13.69 -12.70
C ALA A 495 -33.54 13.55 -11.19
N TYR A 496 -34.80 13.59 -10.74
CA TYR A 496 -35.14 13.36 -9.33
C TYR A 496 -35.68 11.94 -9.16
N TYR A 497 -35.19 11.27 -8.12
CA TYR A 497 -35.70 9.96 -7.76
C TYR A 497 -37.14 10.07 -7.26
N ASN A 498 -37.96 9.15 -7.70
CA ASN A 498 -39.27 8.87 -7.15
C ASN A 498 -39.52 7.36 -7.12
N ASP A 499 -40.46 6.90 -6.35
CA ASP A 499 -40.74 5.47 -6.19
C ASP A 499 -41.19 4.79 -7.50
N THR A 500 -41.75 5.56 -8.46
CA THR A 500 -42.16 5.01 -9.77
C THR A 500 -40.91 4.55 -10.54
N ILE A 501 -39.80 5.29 -10.54
CA ILE A 501 -38.54 4.90 -11.19
C ILE A 501 -38.02 3.55 -10.66
N PHE A 502 -38.13 3.34 -9.37
CA PHE A 502 -37.73 2.05 -8.78
C PHE A 502 -38.64 0.92 -9.25
N HIS A 503 -39.97 1.14 -9.23
CA HIS A 503 -40.95 0.15 -9.68
C HIS A 503 -40.77 -0.19 -11.15
N ASP A 504 -40.56 0.83 -12.00
CA ASP A 504 -40.31 0.64 -13.43
C ASP A 504 -39.02 -0.16 -13.66
N THR A 505 -37.94 0.18 -13.00
CA THR A 505 -36.67 -0.55 -13.10
C THR A 505 -36.80 -2.02 -12.66
N VAL A 506 -37.57 -2.28 -11.59
CA VAL A 506 -37.84 -3.64 -11.13
C VAL A 506 -38.70 -4.40 -12.16
N ALA A 507 -39.74 -3.72 -12.69
CA ALA A 507 -40.60 -4.29 -13.72
C ALA A 507 -39.82 -4.67 -15.00
N GLU A 508 -38.94 -3.78 -15.49
CA GLU A 508 -38.06 -4.07 -16.63
C GLU A 508 -37.18 -5.31 -16.39
N LYS A 509 -36.51 -5.38 -15.20
CA LYS A 509 -35.70 -6.54 -14.86
C LYS A 509 -36.47 -7.84 -14.76
N GLN A 510 -37.73 -7.77 -14.30
CA GLN A 510 -38.61 -8.94 -14.27
C GLN A 510 -38.98 -9.39 -15.68
N LEU A 511 -39.32 -8.45 -16.61
CA LEU A 511 -39.61 -8.76 -18.00
C LEU A 511 -38.44 -9.49 -18.68
N VAL A 512 -37.19 -8.97 -18.46
CA VAL A 512 -35.99 -9.62 -18.98
C VAL A 512 -35.76 -11.01 -18.35
N GLY A 513 -35.98 -11.14 -17.04
CA GLY A 513 -35.84 -12.42 -16.34
C GLY A 513 -36.84 -13.48 -16.77
N ASP A 514 -38.07 -13.07 -17.16
CA ASP A 514 -39.13 -13.98 -17.61
C ASP A 514 -39.02 -14.34 -19.10
N PHE A 515 -38.19 -13.64 -19.90
CA PHE A 515 -38.14 -13.75 -21.38
C PHE A 515 -37.87 -15.20 -21.86
N ASP A 516 -36.81 -15.86 -21.39
CA ASP A 516 -36.45 -17.19 -21.86
C ASP A 516 -37.56 -18.23 -21.60
N LYS A 517 -38.19 -18.10 -20.43
CA LYS A 517 -39.31 -18.93 -20.05
C LYS A 517 -40.52 -18.65 -20.92
N ALA A 518 -40.81 -17.38 -21.17
CA ALA A 518 -41.93 -16.95 -21.98
C ALA A 518 -41.80 -17.44 -23.43
N LEU A 519 -40.60 -17.40 -24.00
CA LEU A 519 -40.32 -17.92 -25.33
C LEU A 519 -40.50 -19.44 -25.39
N ALA A 520 -39.93 -20.18 -24.43
CA ALA A 520 -40.00 -21.65 -24.34
C ALA A 520 -41.44 -22.14 -24.14
N GLU A 521 -42.23 -21.47 -23.31
CA GLU A 521 -43.64 -21.81 -23.00
C GLU A 521 -44.63 -21.23 -24.01
N LYS A 522 -44.17 -20.57 -25.10
CA LYS A 522 -45.00 -19.93 -26.15
C LYS A 522 -45.99 -18.93 -25.58
N GLN A 523 -45.57 -18.15 -24.57
CA GLN A 523 -46.39 -17.08 -24.00
C GLN A 523 -46.49 -15.86 -24.94
N PHE A 524 -45.52 -15.69 -25.83
CA PHE A 524 -45.63 -14.72 -26.93
C PHE A 524 -46.56 -15.26 -28.00
N CYS A 525 -47.51 -14.44 -28.42
CA CYS A 525 -48.49 -14.81 -29.44
C CYS A 525 -48.61 -13.68 -30.49
N MET A 526 -48.89 -14.07 -31.68
CA MET A 526 -49.15 -13.17 -32.80
C MET A 526 -50.59 -12.77 -32.83
N TYR A 527 -50.88 -11.49 -32.87
CA TYR A 527 -52.17 -10.87 -33.20
C TYR A 527 -52.06 -10.31 -34.58
N LEU A 528 -53.19 -10.26 -35.29
CA LEU A 528 -53.28 -9.73 -36.64
C LEU A 528 -54.20 -8.51 -36.65
N GLN A 529 -53.76 -7.43 -37.32
CA GLN A 529 -54.59 -6.27 -37.60
C GLN A 529 -54.82 -6.18 -39.11
N PRO A 530 -56.09 -6.18 -39.56
CA PRO A 530 -56.41 -6.23 -40.98
C PRO A 530 -55.98 -4.94 -41.69
N GLN A 531 -55.40 -5.14 -42.87
CA GLN A 531 -55.12 -4.10 -43.86
C GLN A 531 -56.12 -4.30 -45.00
N VAL A 532 -56.98 -3.28 -45.22
CA VAL A 532 -58.16 -3.41 -46.05
C VAL A 532 -58.28 -2.25 -47.06
N THR A 533 -59.08 -2.46 -48.11
CA THR A 533 -59.52 -1.37 -49.03
C THR A 533 -60.58 -0.47 -48.37
N SER A 534 -60.93 0.68 -48.96
CA SER A 534 -62.02 1.56 -48.52
C SER A 534 -63.37 0.84 -48.39
N GLU A 535 -63.57 -0.24 -49.13
CA GLU A 535 -64.80 -1.06 -49.19
C GLU A 535 -64.76 -2.20 -48.12
N GLY A 536 -63.63 -2.33 -47.35
CA GLY A 536 -63.42 -3.36 -46.32
C GLY A 536 -62.93 -4.71 -46.89
N LYS A 537 -62.51 -4.79 -48.18
CA LYS A 537 -61.93 -6.01 -48.73
C LYS A 537 -60.52 -6.24 -48.09
N LEU A 538 -60.30 -7.42 -47.50
CA LEU A 538 -59.03 -7.80 -46.93
C LEU A 538 -57.96 -7.94 -48.01
N LEU A 539 -56.79 -7.35 -47.76
CA LEU A 539 -55.56 -7.46 -48.57
C LEU A 539 -54.45 -8.22 -47.82
N GLY A 540 -54.40 -8.03 -46.57
CA GLY A 540 -53.40 -8.68 -45.66
C GLY A 540 -53.57 -8.22 -44.22
N ALA A 541 -52.57 -8.45 -43.44
CA ALA A 541 -52.56 -8.06 -41.98
C ALA A 541 -51.16 -7.73 -41.49
N GLU A 542 -51.09 -6.85 -40.52
CA GLU A 542 -49.87 -6.64 -39.75
C GLU A 542 -49.80 -7.62 -38.57
N ALA A 543 -48.64 -8.24 -38.38
CA ALA A 543 -48.35 -9.13 -37.29
C ALA A 543 -47.85 -8.33 -36.06
N LEU A 544 -48.65 -8.31 -35.04
CA LEU A 544 -48.37 -7.57 -33.81
C LEU A 544 -48.20 -8.54 -32.63
N VAL A 545 -47.01 -8.57 -32.05
CA VAL A 545 -46.74 -9.45 -30.91
C VAL A 545 -47.54 -9.03 -29.66
N ARG A 546 -47.98 -10.02 -28.88
CA ARG A 546 -48.58 -9.82 -27.57
C ARG A 546 -47.95 -10.83 -26.60
N TRP A 547 -47.79 -10.46 -25.33
CA TRP A 547 -47.30 -11.40 -24.34
C TRP A 547 -48.38 -11.80 -23.36
N GLN A 548 -48.83 -13.08 -23.47
CA GLN A 548 -49.80 -13.69 -22.58
C GLN A 548 -49.10 -14.16 -21.30
N HIS A 549 -48.86 -13.24 -20.38
CA HIS A 549 -48.13 -13.55 -19.18
C HIS A 549 -49.03 -14.26 -18.15
N PRO A 550 -48.58 -15.41 -17.56
CA PRO A 550 -49.43 -16.23 -16.69
C PRO A 550 -49.95 -15.53 -15.43
N LYS A 551 -49.22 -14.52 -14.93
CA LYS A 551 -49.58 -13.77 -13.71
C LYS A 551 -50.10 -12.37 -13.99
N ARG A 552 -49.61 -11.71 -15.06
CA ARG A 552 -49.93 -10.31 -15.37
C ARG A 552 -51.04 -10.17 -16.44
N GLY A 553 -51.47 -11.29 -17.03
CA GLY A 553 -52.42 -11.25 -18.16
C GLY A 553 -51.77 -10.81 -19.47
N LEU A 554 -52.49 -10.10 -20.31
CA LEU A 554 -52.01 -9.63 -21.60
C LEU A 554 -51.14 -8.37 -21.42
N ILE A 555 -49.86 -8.47 -21.79
CA ILE A 555 -48.89 -7.37 -21.78
C ILE A 555 -48.78 -6.87 -23.25
N PHE A 556 -48.82 -5.56 -23.42
CA PHE A 556 -48.75 -4.92 -24.73
C PHE A 556 -47.33 -4.61 -25.17
N PRO A 557 -47.03 -4.46 -26.47
CA PRO A 557 -45.69 -4.20 -27.01
C PRO A 557 -45.00 -2.99 -26.38
N GLY A 558 -45.72 -1.90 -26.12
CA GLY A 558 -45.19 -0.70 -25.49
C GLY A 558 -44.57 -0.91 -24.12
N ASP A 559 -44.96 -2.00 -23.43
CA ASP A 559 -44.42 -2.30 -22.09
C ASP A 559 -43.11 -3.11 -22.11
N PHE A 560 -42.77 -3.80 -23.22
CA PHE A 560 -41.62 -4.70 -23.27
C PHE A 560 -40.68 -4.57 -24.47
N ILE A 561 -41.14 -4.02 -25.62
CA ILE A 561 -40.28 -3.92 -26.82
C ILE A 561 -39.05 -3.08 -26.53
N GLU A 562 -39.22 -1.88 -25.98
CA GLU A 562 -38.10 -0.98 -25.66
C GLU A 562 -37.12 -1.64 -24.70
N VAL A 563 -37.61 -2.40 -23.70
CA VAL A 563 -36.77 -3.13 -22.75
C VAL A 563 -35.96 -4.22 -23.47
N PHE A 564 -36.60 -4.94 -24.42
CA PHE A 564 -35.91 -6.00 -25.16
C PHE A 564 -34.93 -5.46 -26.20
N GLU A 565 -35.19 -4.29 -26.77
CA GLU A 565 -34.22 -3.59 -27.62
C GLU A 565 -32.99 -3.12 -26.84
N LYS A 566 -33.21 -2.48 -25.67
CA LYS A 566 -32.10 -2.05 -24.77
C LYS A 566 -31.26 -3.22 -24.26
N THR A 567 -31.87 -4.36 -24.04
CA THR A 567 -31.20 -5.55 -23.51
C THR A 567 -30.69 -6.53 -24.58
N GLY A 568 -30.97 -6.24 -25.84
CA GLY A 568 -30.57 -7.08 -26.97
C GLY A 568 -31.32 -8.41 -27.06
N LEU A 569 -32.55 -8.50 -26.51
CA LEU A 569 -33.39 -9.70 -26.58
C LEU A 569 -34.37 -9.64 -27.77
N ILE A 570 -34.56 -8.47 -28.36
CA ILE A 570 -35.57 -8.22 -29.42
C ILE A 570 -35.39 -9.17 -30.59
N TYR A 571 -34.17 -9.40 -31.08
CA TYR A 571 -33.92 -10.25 -32.25
C TYR A 571 -34.44 -11.70 -32.08
N ARG A 572 -34.49 -12.20 -30.86
CA ARG A 572 -35.02 -13.54 -30.56
C ARG A 572 -36.54 -13.55 -30.61
N LEU A 573 -37.15 -12.46 -30.16
CA LEU A 573 -38.59 -12.28 -30.22
C LEU A 573 -39.02 -12.10 -31.64
N ASP A 574 -38.37 -11.23 -32.41
CA ASP A 574 -38.74 -10.93 -33.80
C ASP A 574 -38.58 -12.16 -34.70
N ARG A 575 -37.50 -12.89 -34.57
CA ARG A 575 -37.34 -14.19 -35.23
C ARG A 575 -38.49 -15.16 -34.90
N PHE A 576 -38.94 -15.22 -33.64
CA PHE A 576 -40.07 -16.06 -33.26
C PHE A 576 -41.40 -15.61 -33.94
N VAL A 577 -41.63 -14.30 -33.97
CA VAL A 577 -42.81 -13.71 -34.64
C VAL A 577 -42.77 -13.96 -36.15
N TRP A 578 -41.62 -13.77 -36.80
CA TRP A 578 -41.44 -14.07 -38.23
C TRP A 578 -41.71 -15.53 -38.53
N GLU A 579 -41.29 -16.44 -37.70
CA GLU A 579 -41.58 -17.85 -37.88
C GLU A 579 -43.08 -18.16 -37.76
N LEU A 580 -43.80 -17.54 -36.80
CA LEU A 580 -45.25 -17.65 -36.70
C LEU A 580 -45.98 -17.10 -37.92
N ALA A 581 -45.55 -15.94 -38.44
CA ALA A 581 -46.11 -15.31 -39.62
C ALA A 581 -45.93 -16.19 -40.85
N VAL A 582 -44.72 -16.71 -41.09
CA VAL A 582 -44.41 -17.60 -42.20
C VAL A 582 -45.20 -18.92 -42.13
N GLN A 583 -45.32 -19.49 -40.92
CA GLN A 583 -46.15 -20.69 -40.70
C GLN A 583 -47.63 -20.43 -41.08
N LYS A 584 -48.14 -19.28 -40.71
CA LYS A 584 -49.52 -18.90 -40.99
C LYS A 584 -49.71 -18.65 -42.48
N LEU A 585 -48.82 -17.93 -43.16
CA LEU A 585 -48.84 -17.73 -44.59
C LEU A 585 -48.81 -19.07 -45.36
N ALA A 586 -47.98 -20.02 -44.93
CA ALA A 586 -47.95 -21.36 -45.55
C ALA A 586 -49.28 -22.12 -45.37
N GLN A 587 -50.02 -21.92 -44.27
CA GLN A 587 -51.36 -22.47 -44.09
C GLN A 587 -52.36 -21.83 -45.01
N TRP A 588 -52.37 -20.49 -45.14
CA TRP A 588 -53.27 -19.75 -46.04
C TRP A 588 -53.04 -20.11 -47.51
N GLN A 589 -51.78 -20.21 -47.94
CA GLN A 589 -51.46 -20.63 -49.33
C GLN A 589 -51.95 -22.06 -49.63
N LYS A 590 -51.78 -22.98 -48.64
CA LYS A 590 -52.39 -24.34 -48.84
C LYS A 590 -53.88 -24.35 -48.88
N ALA A 591 -54.55 -23.36 -48.28
CA ALA A 591 -56.02 -23.16 -48.38
C ALA A 591 -56.46 -22.39 -49.64
N GLY A 592 -55.50 -22.03 -50.52
CA GLY A 592 -55.78 -21.30 -51.74
C GLY A 592 -55.86 -19.79 -51.56
N ARG A 593 -55.37 -19.25 -50.47
CA ARG A 593 -55.35 -17.81 -50.21
C ARG A 593 -53.88 -17.28 -50.27
N ASP A 594 -53.31 -17.39 -51.44
CA ASP A 594 -52.02 -16.85 -51.85
C ASP A 594 -52.11 -15.36 -52.29
N ASP A 595 -53.30 -14.78 -52.27
CA ASP A 595 -53.61 -13.36 -52.47
C ASP A 595 -53.38 -12.51 -51.22
N LEU A 596 -53.17 -13.11 -50.01
CA LEU A 596 -53.00 -12.43 -48.73
C LEU A 596 -51.56 -12.33 -48.35
N TYR A 597 -51.21 -11.24 -47.65
CA TYR A 597 -49.89 -11.05 -47.08
C TYR A 597 -49.96 -10.81 -45.58
N ILE A 598 -48.81 -11.02 -44.89
CA ILE A 598 -48.55 -10.61 -43.52
C ILE A 598 -47.34 -9.70 -43.51
N SER A 599 -47.47 -8.52 -42.92
CA SER A 599 -46.33 -7.65 -42.62
C SER A 599 -45.73 -7.97 -41.24
N VAL A 600 -44.41 -7.95 -41.12
CA VAL A 600 -43.67 -8.17 -39.89
C VAL A 600 -42.68 -7.05 -39.66
N ASN A 601 -42.57 -6.63 -38.40
CA ASN A 601 -41.63 -5.60 -37.97
C ASN A 601 -40.19 -6.12 -37.91
N ILE A 602 -39.22 -5.27 -38.24
CA ILE A 602 -37.78 -5.50 -38.14
C ILE A 602 -37.19 -4.35 -37.31
N SER A 603 -36.65 -4.67 -36.14
CA SER A 603 -35.93 -3.69 -35.31
C SER A 603 -34.55 -3.37 -35.87
N THR A 604 -34.10 -2.13 -35.73
CA THR A 604 -32.70 -1.76 -36.03
C THR A 604 -31.70 -2.64 -35.29
N LYS A 605 -32.03 -3.14 -34.08
CA LYS A 605 -31.19 -4.00 -33.30
C LYS A 605 -30.99 -5.39 -33.89
N ASP A 606 -31.94 -5.86 -34.73
CA ASP A 606 -31.81 -7.15 -35.38
C ASP A 606 -30.60 -7.22 -36.29
N PHE A 607 -30.29 -6.15 -37.00
CA PHE A 607 -29.13 -6.06 -37.89
C PHE A 607 -27.80 -6.18 -37.15
N TYR A 608 -27.76 -5.88 -35.85
CA TYR A 608 -26.54 -6.01 -35.01
C TYR A 608 -26.36 -7.41 -34.44
N TYR A 609 -27.46 -8.14 -34.19
CA TYR A 609 -27.42 -9.40 -33.46
C TYR A 609 -27.55 -10.64 -34.33
N MET A 610 -28.04 -10.51 -35.60
CA MET A 610 -28.18 -11.65 -36.50
C MET A 610 -28.07 -11.22 -37.98
N ASP A 611 -27.84 -12.19 -38.88
CA ASP A 611 -28.06 -11.98 -40.32
C ASP A 611 -29.54 -12.08 -40.61
N VAL A 612 -30.18 -10.90 -40.68
CA VAL A 612 -31.63 -10.77 -40.90
C VAL A 612 -32.03 -11.35 -42.26
N TYR A 613 -31.21 -11.11 -43.30
CA TYR A 613 -31.49 -11.60 -44.63
C TYR A 613 -31.48 -13.13 -44.73
N GLU A 614 -30.40 -13.74 -44.19
CA GLU A 614 -30.28 -15.20 -44.17
C GLU A 614 -31.39 -15.84 -43.32
N THR A 615 -31.72 -15.23 -42.18
CA THR A 615 -32.77 -15.74 -41.29
C THR A 615 -34.15 -15.75 -41.96
N ILE A 616 -34.57 -14.62 -42.57
CA ILE A 616 -35.89 -14.51 -43.21
C ILE A 616 -35.95 -15.39 -44.46
N THR A 617 -34.93 -15.36 -45.33
CA THR A 617 -34.90 -16.20 -46.53
C THR A 617 -34.95 -17.68 -46.22
N SER A 618 -34.20 -18.11 -45.18
CA SER A 618 -34.24 -19.51 -44.70
C SER A 618 -35.64 -19.93 -44.20
N LEU A 619 -36.36 -19.04 -43.50
CA LEU A 619 -37.73 -19.29 -43.09
C LEU A 619 -38.67 -19.45 -44.31
N VAL A 620 -38.60 -18.53 -45.28
CA VAL A 620 -39.41 -18.55 -46.52
C VAL A 620 -39.16 -19.81 -47.33
N GLU A 621 -37.89 -20.22 -47.48
CA GLU A 621 -37.51 -21.47 -48.14
C GLU A 621 -38.00 -22.72 -47.40
N THR A 622 -37.88 -22.76 -46.06
CA THR A 622 -38.27 -23.88 -45.22
C THR A 622 -39.79 -24.13 -45.33
N TYR A 623 -40.57 -23.10 -45.23
CA TYR A 623 -42.02 -23.20 -45.26
C TYR A 623 -42.61 -23.07 -46.70
N LYS A 624 -41.77 -22.78 -47.69
CA LYS A 624 -42.09 -22.69 -49.13
C LYS A 624 -43.19 -21.70 -49.43
N ILE A 625 -43.15 -20.54 -48.80
CA ILE A 625 -44.08 -19.44 -49.10
C ILE A 625 -43.61 -18.58 -50.28
N ILE A 626 -44.50 -17.86 -50.87
CA ILE A 626 -44.19 -16.85 -51.91
C ILE A 626 -43.55 -15.61 -51.18
N PRO A 627 -42.34 -15.19 -51.53
CA PRO A 627 -41.66 -14.10 -50.78
C PRO A 627 -42.51 -12.80 -50.73
N SER A 628 -43.22 -12.44 -51.73
CA SER A 628 -44.04 -11.21 -51.78
C SER A 628 -45.26 -11.23 -50.84
N THR A 629 -45.57 -12.39 -50.22
CA THR A 629 -46.65 -12.48 -49.22
C THR A 629 -46.17 -12.19 -47.84
N LEU A 630 -44.84 -12.16 -47.60
CA LEU A 630 -44.25 -11.68 -46.36
C LEU A 630 -43.68 -10.28 -46.61
N LYS A 631 -44.28 -9.28 -46.01
CA LYS A 631 -43.82 -7.90 -46.10
C LYS A 631 -42.96 -7.54 -44.88
N LEU A 632 -41.95 -6.72 -45.12
CA LEU A 632 -40.96 -6.37 -44.11
C LEU A 632 -41.12 -4.89 -43.75
N GLU A 633 -41.52 -4.62 -42.50
CA GLU A 633 -41.73 -3.26 -41.98
C GLU A 633 -40.49 -2.77 -41.28
N ILE A 634 -39.95 -1.63 -41.68
CA ILE A 634 -38.75 -1.00 -41.09
C ILE A 634 -39.12 0.46 -40.78
N THR A 635 -38.85 0.90 -39.55
CA THR A 635 -39.19 2.27 -39.14
C THR A 635 -38.41 3.32 -39.94
N GLU A 636 -39.00 4.49 -40.14
CA GLU A 636 -38.34 5.63 -40.79
C GLU A 636 -36.96 5.93 -40.18
N THR A 637 -36.89 6.00 -38.84
CA THR A 637 -35.64 6.28 -38.12
C THR A 637 -34.57 5.23 -38.40
N ALA A 638 -34.92 3.96 -38.47
CA ALA A 638 -34.01 2.86 -38.80
C ALA A 638 -33.32 3.04 -40.15
N ILE A 639 -34.08 3.44 -41.14
CA ILE A 639 -33.58 3.67 -42.52
C ILE A 639 -32.71 4.94 -42.57
N MET A 640 -33.11 6.00 -41.86
CA MET A 640 -32.38 7.29 -41.83
C MET A 640 -31.03 7.24 -41.14
N THR A 641 -30.92 6.45 -40.07
CA THR A 641 -29.67 6.26 -39.30
C THR A 641 -28.87 5.05 -39.80
N GLY A 642 -29.43 4.28 -40.73
CA GLY A 642 -28.87 3.04 -41.23
C GLY A 642 -27.53 3.23 -41.94
N THR A 643 -26.67 2.23 -41.78
CA THR A 643 -25.36 2.12 -42.44
C THR A 643 -25.59 1.78 -43.96
N ALA A 644 -24.57 1.99 -44.77
CA ALA A 644 -24.59 1.57 -46.17
C ALA A 644 -24.93 0.07 -46.36
N GLY A 645 -24.53 -0.77 -45.39
CA GLY A 645 -24.84 -2.21 -45.39
C GLY A 645 -26.30 -2.54 -45.14
N GLU A 646 -27.01 -1.77 -44.34
CA GLU A 646 -28.46 -1.93 -44.09
C GLU A 646 -29.29 -1.53 -45.31
N LEU A 647 -28.90 -0.46 -45.97
CA LEU A 647 -29.56 -0.06 -47.26
C LEU A 647 -29.31 -1.10 -48.36
N GLU A 648 -28.12 -1.65 -48.47
CA GLU A 648 -27.84 -2.75 -49.41
C GLU A 648 -28.66 -4.01 -49.10
N MET A 649 -28.94 -4.28 -47.84
CA MET A 649 -29.75 -5.42 -47.42
C MET A 649 -31.24 -5.22 -47.84
N ILE A 650 -31.78 -4.02 -47.72
CA ILE A 650 -33.12 -3.68 -48.19
C ILE A 650 -33.23 -3.96 -49.71
N GLU A 651 -32.25 -3.51 -50.49
CA GLU A 651 -32.20 -3.81 -51.93
C GLU A 651 -32.13 -5.32 -52.23
N ARG A 652 -31.37 -6.08 -51.46
CA ARG A 652 -31.29 -7.55 -51.56
C ARG A 652 -32.65 -8.22 -51.31
N PHE A 653 -33.40 -7.79 -50.25
CA PHE A 653 -34.76 -8.29 -50.00
C PHE A 653 -35.68 -8.08 -51.17
N ARG A 654 -35.71 -6.87 -51.72
CA ARG A 654 -36.56 -6.55 -52.90
C ARG A 654 -36.16 -7.40 -54.11
N LYS A 655 -34.87 -7.55 -54.41
CA LYS A 655 -34.38 -8.42 -55.49
C LYS A 655 -34.78 -9.89 -55.31
N SER A 656 -34.96 -10.33 -54.06
CA SER A 656 -35.42 -11.69 -53.72
C SER A 656 -36.96 -11.82 -53.73
N GLY A 657 -37.67 -10.75 -54.08
CA GLY A 657 -39.10 -10.76 -54.24
C GLY A 657 -39.93 -10.41 -53.00
N PHE A 658 -39.29 -9.96 -51.93
CA PHE A 658 -40.00 -9.40 -50.78
C PHE A 658 -40.51 -7.98 -51.09
N GLN A 659 -41.53 -7.54 -50.35
CA GLN A 659 -41.94 -6.15 -50.31
C GLN A 659 -41.46 -5.51 -49.04
N VAL A 660 -40.85 -4.32 -49.14
CA VAL A 660 -40.33 -3.56 -47.97
C VAL A 660 -41.21 -2.34 -47.74
N GLU A 661 -41.65 -2.17 -46.52
CA GLU A 661 -42.52 -1.09 -46.06
C GLU A 661 -41.76 -0.16 -45.12
N ILE A 662 -41.92 1.17 -45.32
CA ILE A 662 -41.46 2.16 -44.32
C ILE A 662 -42.61 2.38 -43.34
N ASP A 663 -42.30 2.14 -42.05
CA ASP A 663 -43.26 2.35 -40.97
C ASP A 663 -43.07 3.68 -40.26
N ASP A 664 -44.12 4.16 -39.56
CA ASP A 664 -44.17 5.41 -38.78
C ASP A 664 -43.73 6.67 -39.54
N PHE A 665 -43.97 6.74 -40.84
CA PHE A 665 -43.53 7.86 -41.65
C PHE A 665 -44.16 9.19 -41.22
N GLY A 666 -43.25 10.16 -40.89
CA GLY A 666 -43.61 11.51 -40.43
C GLY A 666 -43.59 11.68 -38.92
N SER A 667 -43.24 10.65 -38.16
CA SER A 667 -43.01 10.74 -36.71
C SER A 667 -41.64 11.36 -36.37
N GLY A 668 -40.68 11.33 -37.32
CA GLY A 668 -39.29 11.78 -37.18
C GLY A 668 -38.92 13.01 -38.03
N TYR A 669 -37.62 13.25 -38.15
CA TYR A 669 -37.03 14.34 -38.96
C TYR A 669 -36.77 13.91 -40.41
N SER A 670 -37.82 13.58 -41.18
CA SER A 670 -37.62 13.14 -42.56
C SER A 670 -37.02 14.23 -43.45
N SER A 671 -35.92 13.93 -44.13
CA SER A 671 -35.52 14.71 -45.29
C SER A 671 -36.09 14.09 -46.56
N PHE A 672 -36.77 14.89 -47.40
CA PHE A 672 -37.25 14.45 -48.73
C PHE A 672 -36.13 13.91 -49.65
N ASN A 673 -34.86 14.24 -49.34
CA ASN A 673 -33.71 13.71 -50.07
C ASN A 673 -33.54 12.22 -49.85
N THR A 674 -33.75 11.74 -48.61
CA THR A 674 -33.60 10.33 -48.25
C THR A 674 -34.68 9.48 -48.91
N LEU A 675 -35.92 9.95 -48.94
CA LEU A 675 -37.04 9.24 -49.60
C LEU A 675 -36.80 9.04 -51.11
N LYS A 676 -36.09 9.96 -51.77
CA LYS A 676 -35.74 9.87 -53.17
C LYS A 676 -34.78 8.73 -53.49
N ASP A 677 -33.87 8.46 -52.55
CA ASP A 677 -32.78 7.49 -52.74
C ASP A 677 -33.10 6.11 -52.12
N MET A 678 -34.31 5.97 -51.51
CA MET A 678 -34.77 4.72 -50.90
C MET A 678 -35.51 3.81 -51.91
N ASP A 679 -35.06 2.59 -52.01
CA ASP A 679 -35.68 1.52 -52.75
C ASP A 679 -36.69 0.74 -51.88
N VAL A 680 -37.90 1.27 -51.68
CA VAL A 680 -39.00 0.65 -50.92
C VAL A 680 -40.26 0.51 -51.78
N ASP A 681 -41.23 -0.27 -51.33
CA ASP A 681 -42.44 -0.57 -52.07
C ASP A 681 -43.67 0.09 -51.47
N VAL A 682 -43.75 0.27 -50.20
CA VAL A 682 -44.88 0.76 -49.44
C VAL A 682 -44.47 1.80 -48.40
N LEU A 683 -45.31 2.81 -48.22
CA LEU A 683 -45.14 3.82 -47.15
C LEU A 683 -46.39 3.80 -46.27
N LYS A 684 -46.18 3.58 -44.94
CA LYS A 684 -47.22 3.63 -43.93
C LYS A 684 -47.24 5.02 -43.29
N ILE A 685 -48.36 5.72 -43.36
CA ILE A 685 -48.54 7.04 -42.75
C ILE A 685 -48.95 6.85 -41.30
N ASP A 686 -48.14 7.41 -40.36
CA ASP A 686 -48.36 7.28 -38.94
C ASP A 686 -49.69 7.88 -38.46
N MET A 687 -50.30 7.21 -37.48
CA MET A 687 -51.56 7.62 -36.87
C MET A 687 -51.52 9.00 -36.19
N GLY A 688 -50.34 9.53 -35.80
CA GLY A 688 -50.18 10.85 -35.18
C GLY A 688 -50.76 11.98 -36.02
N PHE A 689 -50.74 11.81 -37.35
CA PHE A 689 -51.38 12.78 -38.25
C PHE A 689 -52.90 12.83 -38.12
N LEU A 690 -53.54 11.75 -37.72
CA LEU A 690 -55.01 11.65 -37.62
C LEU A 690 -55.55 11.94 -36.20
N ARG A 691 -54.69 11.90 -35.15
CA ARG A 691 -55.08 12.03 -33.74
C ARG A 691 -55.20 13.47 -33.24
N THR A 692 -55.12 14.47 -34.08
CA THR A 692 -55.24 15.86 -33.65
C THR A 692 -56.70 16.28 -33.43
N THR A 693 -56.97 16.97 -32.33
CA THR A 693 -58.33 17.37 -31.95
C THR A 693 -58.64 18.85 -32.22
N ARG A 694 -57.66 19.67 -32.60
CA ARG A 694 -57.85 21.09 -32.89
C ARG A 694 -58.19 21.27 -34.36
N PRO A 695 -59.34 21.92 -34.73
CA PRO A 695 -59.76 22.04 -36.12
C PRO A 695 -58.71 22.58 -37.06
N GLU A 696 -58.02 23.63 -36.72
CA GLU A 696 -56.94 24.25 -37.50
C GLU A 696 -55.76 23.29 -37.78
N ARG A 697 -55.49 22.43 -36.87
CA ARG A 697 -54.42 21.42 -37.00
C ARG A 697 -54.90 20.23 -37.83
N ILE A 698 -56.15 19.87 -37.76
CA ILE A 698 -56.74 18.80 -38.59
C ILE A 698 -56.60 19.14 -40.09
N GLU A 699 -56.98 20.37 -40.50
CA GLU A 699 -56.79 20.80 -41.87
C GLU A 699 -55.36 20.78 -42.35
N ARG A 700 -54.46 21.24 -41.50
CA ARG A 700 -53.00 21.23 -41.76
C ARG A 700 -52.47 19.80 -41.90
N SER A 701 -52.83 18.90 -40.98
CA SER A 701 -52.47 17.48 -41.06
C SER A 701 -52.96 16.81 -42.32
N MET A 702 -54.21 17.03 -42.67
CA MET A 702 -54.81 16.51 -43.92
C MET A 702 -54.14 17.07 -45.19
N SER A 703 -53.71 18.35 -45.18
CA SER A 703 -52.93 18.92 -46.29
C SER A 703 -51.54 18.28 -46.40
N ILE A 704 -50.88 17.96 -45.27
CA ILE A 704 -49.62 17.24 -45.28
C ILE A 704 -49.76 15.81 -45.75
N ILE A 705 -50.82 15.07 -45.32
CA ILE A 705 -51.10 13.71 -45.76
C ILE A 705 -51.37 13.72 -47.30
N ASN A 706 -52.14 14.66 -47.80
CA ASN A 706 -52.37 14.79 -49.21
C ASN A 706 -51.12 15.01 -50.08
N THR A 707 -50.16 15.80 -49.49
CA THR A 707 -48.87 16.03 -50.15
C THR A 707 -48.03 14.75 -50.13
N ILE A 708 -48.01 13.99 -49.01
CA ILE A 708 -47.30 12.69 -48.89
C ILE A 708 -47.90 11.70 -49.92
N ILE A 709 -49.24 11.54 -50.01
CA ILE A 709 -49.89 10.64 -50.92
C ILE A 709 -49.59 11.04 -52.39
N SER A 710 -49.56 12.33 -52.71
CA SER A 710 -49.21 12.82 -54.04
C SER A 710 -47.75 12.51 -54.41
N LEU A 711 -46.84 12.65 -53.45
CA LEU A 711 -45.43 12.34 -53.61
C LEU A 711 -45.21 10.83 -53.83
N THR A 712 -45.83 9.98 -53.02
CA THR A 712 -45.70 8.52 -53.16
C THR A 712 -46.25 8.03 -54.52
N LYS A 713 -47.36 8.59 -55.04
CA LYS A 713 -47.81 8.31 -56.37
C LYS A 713 -46.78 8.66 -57.46
N THR A 714 -46.07 9.79 -57.28
CA THR A 714 -45.03 10.20 -58.22
C THR A 714 -43.84 9.27 -58.20
N LEU A 715 -43.54 8.71 -57.04
CA LEU A 715 -42.47 7.76 -56.85
C LEU A 715 -42.85 6.30 -57.14
N GLY A 716 -44.13 6.02 -57.44
CA GLY A 716 -44.58 4.67 -57.67
C GLY A 716 -44.77 3.78 -56.49
N LEU A 717 -44.85 4.38 -55.28
CA LEU A 717 -44.97 3.68 -53.97
C LEU A 717 -46.50 3.48 -53.67
N SER A 718 -46.82 2.37 -53.04
CA SER A 718 -48.11 2.14 -52.37
C SER A 718 -48.20 2.86 -51.05
N VAL A 719 -49.41 3.26 -50.64
CA VAL A 719 -49.63 3.94 -49.37
C VAL A 719 -50.63 3.18 -48.50
N ILE A 720 -50.24 2.98 -47.24
CA ILE A 720 -51.09 2.52 -46.14
C ILE A 720 -51.30 3.68 -45.16
N THR A 721 -52.55 3.98 -44.80
CA THR A 721 -52.80 4.95 -43.74
C THR A 721 -53.21 4.23 -42.45
N GLU A 722 -52.48 4.48 -41.40
CA GLU A 722 -52.72 3.88 -40.08
C GLU A 722 -53.63 4.70 -39.18
N GLY A 723 -54.17 4.05 -38.15
CA GLY A 723 -54.94 4.71 -37.09
C GLY A 723 -56.27 5.29 -37.56
N VAL A 724 -56.86 4.75 -38.61
CA VAL A 724 -58.14 5.21 -39.09
C VAL A 724 -59.28 4.75 -38.17
N GLU A 725 -60.02 5.70 -37.59
CA GLU A 725 -61.04 5.43 -36.57
C GLU A 725 -62.45 5.76 -37.05
N THR A 726 -62.63 6.59 -38.11
CA THR A 726 -63.91 7.04 -38.50
C THR A 726 -64.10 6.90 -40.03
N LYS A 727 -65.38 6.72 -40.49
CA LYS A 727 -65.74 6.68 -41.87
C LYS A 727 -65.38 7.97 -42.60
N GLU A 728 -65.51 9.12 -41.93
CA GLU A 728 -65.15 10.42 -42.49
C GLU A 728 -63.66 10.52 -42.85
N GLN A 729 -62.76 9.94 -42.01
CA GLN A 729 -61.34 9.86 -42.32
C GLN A 729 -61.12 9.03 -43.60
N ILE A 730 -61.72 7.86 -43.70
CA ILE A 730 -61.61 6.98 -44.89
C ILE A 730 -62.04 7.73 -46.17
N ASP A 731 -63.22 8.38 -46.15
CA ASP A 731 -63.73 9.08 -47.28
C ASP A 731 -62.84 10.20 -47.80
N LYS A 732 -62.24 10.98 -46.85
CA LYS A 732 -61.24 12.03 -47.15
C LYS A 732 -59.94 11.46 -47.72
N LEU A 733 -59.40 10.43 -47.12
CA LEU A 733 -58.18 9.78 -47.56
C LEU A 733 -58.31 9.10 -48.87
N THR A 734 -59.51 8.50 -49.18
CA THR A 734 -59.85 7.90 -50.47
C THR A 734 -59.89 8.97 -51.54
N GLN A 735 -60.43 10.14 -51.25
CA GLN A 735 -60.48 11.28 -52.24
C GLN A 735 -59.03 11.77 -52.54
N MET A 736 -58.10 11.71 -51.59
CA MET A 736 -56.70 12.03 -51.79
C MET A 736 -55.97 10.93 -52.60
N GLY A 737 -56.58 9.74 -52.71
CA GLY A 737 -56.07 8.61 -53.42
C GLY A 737 -55.29 7.58 -52.61
N CYS A 738 -55.52 7.52 -51.32
CA CYS A 738 -55.09 6.38 -50.49
C CYS A 738 -55.96 5.15 -50.86
N GLY A 739 -55.33 3.97 -50.89
CA GLY A 739 -55.99 2.73 -51.28
C GLY A 739 -56.06 1.66 -50.19
N ILE A 740 -55.21 1.76 -49.19
CA ILE A 740 -55.08 0.75 -48.10
C ILE A 740 -55.19 1.43 -46.77
N TYR A 741 -55.97 0.84 -45.89
CA TYR A 741 -56.29 1.39 -44.57
C TYR A 741 -56.09 0.36 -43.47
N GLN A 742 -55.56 0.83 -42.32
CA GLN A 742 -55.45 0.07 -41.13
C GLN A 742 -55.90 0.93 -39.91
N GLY A 743 -56.76 0.38 -39.05
CA GLY A 743 -57.22 1.15 -37.91
C GLY A 743 -58.47 0.56 -37.23
N TYR A 744 -58.82 1.16 -36.12
CA TYR A 744 -59.86 0.67 -35.19
C TYR A 744 -61.28 0.81 -35.83
N TYR A 745 -61.39 1.55 -36.87
CA TYR A 745 -62.65 1.55 -37.64
C TYR A 745 -62.97 0.18 -38.21
N PHE A 746 -61.96 -0.58 -38.67
CA PHE A 746 -62.17 -1.91 -39.24
C PHE A 746 -61.98 -2.99 -38.13
N SER A 747 -60.83 -3.01 -37.43
CA SER A 747 -60.60 -3.90 -36.34
C SER A 747 -59.44 -3.42 -35.50
N LYS A 748 -59.50 -3.71 -34.21
CA LYS A 748 -58.29 -3.75 -33.36
C LYS A 748 -57.45 -4.97 -33.73
N PRO A 749 -56.17 -5.02 -33.34
CA PRO A 749 -55.41 -6.27 -33.40
C PRO A 749 -56.14 -7.38 -32.64
N ILE A 750 -56.40 -8.51 -33.28
CA ILE A 750 -57.14 -9.67 -32.73
C ILE A 750 -56.30 -10.95 -32.85
N PRO A 751 -56.54 -11.94 -31.98
CA PRO A 751 -55.93 -13.25 -32.09
C PRO A 751 -56.10 -13.86 -33.48
N VAL A 752 -55.10 -14.62 -33.96
CA VAL A 752 -55.10 -15.21 -35.28
C VAL A 752 -56.39 -15.99 -35.61
N ASP A 753 -56.89 -16.81 -34.65
CA ASP A 753 -58.11 -17.59 -34.85
C ASP A 753 -59.35 -16.70 -35.08
N GLN A 754 -59.49 -15.63 -34.29
CA GLN A 754 -60.56 -14.64 -34.44
C GLN A 754 -60.43 -13.87 -35.75
N PHE A 755 -59.21 -13.61 -36.20
CA PHE A 755 -58.96 -12.96 -37.50
C PHE A 755 -59.41 -13.86 -38.64
N GLU A 756 -59.09 -15.15 -38.60
CA GLU A 756 -59.46 -16.12 -39.58
C GLU A 756 -61.03 -16.26 -39.64
N ASP A 757 -61.68 -16.37 -38.51
CA ASP A 757 -63.14 -16.45 -38.42
C ASP A 757 -63.84 -15.20 -38.97
N ALA A 758 -63.23 -14.01 -38.86
CA ALA A 758 -63.84 -12.75 -39.24
C ALA A 758 -63.62 -12.39 -40.72
N TYR A 759 -62.50 -12.82 -41.31
CA TYR A 759 -62.07 -12.32 -42.64
C TYR A 759 -61.76 -13.39 -43.68
N LEU A 760 -61.65 -14.66 -43.32
CA LEU A 760 -61.35 -15.80 -44.20
C LEU A 760 -62.52 -16.74 -44.39
#